data_69d870614cfd7b26e9ee950fdba942a4
#
_entry.id   69d870614cfd7b26e9ee950fdba942a4
#
_cell.length_a   1.000
_cell.length_b   1.000
_cell.length_c   1.000
_cell.angle_alpha   90.00
_cell.angle_beta   90.00
_cell.angle_gamma   90.00
#
_symmetry.space_group_name_H-M   'P 1'
#
loop_
_entity.id
_entity.type
_entity.pdbx_description
1 polymer ?
#
loop_
_entity_poly.entity_id
_entity_poly.type
_entity_poly.pdbx_seq_one_letter_code
_entity_poly.pdbx_strand_id
1 'polypeptide(L)'
;MERFNNMKTSKFSRLVQGVVPEEKESTLSEEDLQECGLTGINLRDHQLKGVRWLVECLNTSKGCILGDEMGLGKTCQAISLLLYARGHLKTKGPFLVLCPLTVLQNWQDELTKISPSLSVICYHGDKQERENLQKEMNEKKFDVLLTHYTLCRNDASVLRRWKWEILVVDEAQEIKNIKSKLHQILTEFNVNFKLLLTGTPIQNNVQEVYSLLTFIQPHAFPPGAIEDFVNTYKDVQTGSSQARDLHEVIRPFLLRRVKVAVETNLPKKEQILIHHGMSSLQKSCYKAILMKDLSVIEGDKGGQNRLLNILMQLRKCVNHPYLFNGVEPEPYEIGEHLVKASGKLSLLDKILAFLSDNGHRVLLFSQMTRMLDIVQDYLEYRGYSYERVDGSVRREERNLSIRNFKTKDIFILLLSTKAGGVGLNLTEADTVIFLDNDFNPQNDLQALSRAHRIGQTRPVKVIRLCGRDTVEEIILSRAASKLRLTDTVIEEGHFSQMDNASDFELKEILTFGTSSLLATDESFVLDVDLEESLGRSENGKWLIEEKEGEEENITAAEDEDKNRPHRMYSFEGMDYSKVPSTEDKYWIACRLAEQSAVQEDTETEGHHLRSKTRALFCESLPSTSRIKRCLTESELEERRRKKEESSAKRARVLEEKKKQREDQKYKKK
;
A
#
# COMPACT_ATOMS: atom_id res chain seq x y z
N MET A 1 50.23 -6.31 1.80
CA MET A 1 49.21 -5.80 0.86
C MET A 1 48.87 -6.75 -0.31
N GLU A 2 49.16 -8.04 -0.25
CA GLU A 2 48.95 -8.98 -1.39
C GLU A 2 48.04 -10.19 -1.08
N ARG A 3 47.21 -10.10 -0.04
CA ARG A 3 46.26 -11.22 0.31
C ARG A 3 44.79 -10.96 0.01
N PHE A 4 44.43 -9.86 -0.66
CA PHE A 4 43.03 -9.49 -0.96
C PHE A 4 42.59 -9.73 -2.41
N ASN A 5 43.43 -10.28 -3.28
CA ASN A 5 43.16 -10.34 -4.73
C ASN A 5 42.60 -11.66 -5.26
N ASN A 6 41.95 -12.50 -4.44
CA ASN A 6 41.30 -13.74 -4.91
C ASN A 6 39.83 -13.85 -4.55
N MET A 7 39.11 -12.74 -4.51
CA MET A 7 37.61 -12.82 -4.55
C MET A 7 37.18 -13.12 -5.99
N LYS A 8 36.52 -14.25 -6.20
CA LYS A 8 35.85 -14.56 -7.46
C LYS A 8 34.72 -13.53 -7.65
N THR A 9 35.02 -12.40 -8.31
CA THR A 9 34.00 -11.42 -8.73
C THR A 9 32.99 -12.13 -9.66
N SER A 10 31.71 -11.87 -9.42
CA SER A 10 30.64 -12.48 -10.23
C SER A 10 30.69 -12.00 -11.68
N LYS A 11 30.02 -12.72 -12.58
CA LYS A 11 29.85 -12.30 -13.97
C LYS A 11 29.23 -10.90 -14.06
N PHE A 12 28.33 -10.57 -13.13
CA PHE A 12 27.60 -9.29 -13.10
C PHE A 12 28.47 -8.14 -12.62
N SER A 13 29.34 -8.30 -11.61
CA SER A 13 30.30 -7.29 -11.19
C SER A 13 31.24 -6.87 -12.33
N ARG A 14 31.69 -7.83 -13.13
CA ARG A 14 32.55 -7.53 -14.28
C ARG A 14 31.83 -6.76 -15.37
N LEU A 15 30.55 -7.05 -15.62
CA LEU A 15 29.73 -6.33 -16.60
C LEU A 15 29.50 -4.87 -16.15
N VAL A 16 29.32 -4.64 -14.86
CA VAL A 16 29.11 -3.31 -14.29
C VAL A 16 30.40 -2.47 -14.31
N GLN A 17 31.55 -3.06 -14.00
CA GLN A 17 32.85 -2.36 -14.06
C GLN A 17 33.14 -1.78 -15.44
N GLY A 18 32.66 -2.41 -16.53
CA GLY A 18 32.80 -1.87 -17.89
C GLY A 18 31.81 -0.74 -18.24
N VAL A 19 30.81 -0.51 -17.42
CA VAL A 19 29.72 0.49 -17.67
C VAL A 19 29.89 1.75 -16.81
N VAL A 20 30.69 1.69 -15.72
CA VAL A 20 30.85 2.79 -14.78
C VAL A 20 32.07 3.62 -15.17
N PRO A 21 31.92 4.86 -15.70
CA PRO A 21 33.03 5.80 -15.83
C PRO A 21 33.54 6.25 -14.45
N GLU A 22 34.77 6.77 -14.39
CA GLU A 22 35.30 7.38 -13.18
C GLU A 22 34.39 8.51 -12.67
N GLU A 23 34.11 8.50 -11.37
CA GLU A 23 33.25 9.48 -10.70
C GLU A 23 33.89 10.88 -10.84
N LYS A 24 33.27 11.75 -11.62
CA LYS A 24 33.55 13.19 -11.59
C LYS A 24 32.47 13.84 -10.75
N GLU A 25 32.80 14.30 -9.56
CA GLU A 25 31.85 15.04 -8.73
C GLU A 25 31.33 16.27 -9.49
N SER A 26 29.99 16.31 -9.66
CA SER A 26 29.31 17.47 -10.22
C SER A 26 29.42 18.66 -9.25
N THR A 27 29.91 19.79 -9.73
CA THR A 27 30.03 21.04 -8.96
C THR A 27 28.73 21.84 -8.91
N LEU A 28 27.59 21.26 -9.32
CA LEU A 28 26.29 21.90 -9.39
C LEU A 28 25.91 22.54 -8.03
N SER A 29 25.61 23.84 -8.06
CA SER A 29 25.13 24.60 -6.92
C SER A 29 23.61 24.79 -6.96
N GLU A 30 23.01 25.31 -5.89
CA GLU A 30 21.59 25.64 -5.88
C GLU A 30 21.32 26.86 -6.77
N GLU A 31 22.27 27.82 -6.83
CA GLU A 31 22.21 28.99 -7.69
C GLU A 31 22.10 28.59 -9.17
N ASP A 32 22.86 27.60 -9.61
CA ASP A 32 22.78 27.08 -11.00
C ASP A 32 21.37 26.54 -11.32
N LEU A 33 20.71 25.91 -10.34
CA LEU A 33 19.34 25.43 -10.50
C LEU A 33 18.32 26.57 -10.50
N GLN A 34 18.55 27.63 -9.71
CA GLN A 34 17.72 28.85 -9.72
C GLN A 34 17.85 29.57 -11.06
N GLU A 35 19.04 29.66 -11.65
CA GLU A 35 19.24 30.16 -13.01
C GLU A 35 18.48 29.31 -14.06
N CYS A 36 18.39 28.00 -13.84
CA CYS A 36 17.58 27.10 -14.68
C CYS A 36 16.05 27.25 -14.46
N GLY A 37 15.62 28.04 -13.47
CA GLY A 37 14.21 28.32 -13.18
C GLY A 37 13.64 27.60 -11.95
N LEU A 38 14.47 27.12 -11.03
CA LEU A 38 14.02 26.58 -9.74
C LEU A 38 13.44 27.72 -8.88
N THR A 39 12.21 27.58 -8.42
CA THR A 39 11.51 28.57 -7.60
C THR A 39 10.74 27.90 -6.46
N GLY A 40 10.33 28.71 -5.47
CA GLY A 40 9.35 28.28 -4.44
C GLY A 40 9.82 27.21 -3.45
N ILE A 41 11.10 26.82 -3.49
CA ILE A 41 11.72 25.83 -2.61
C ILE A 41 13.23 26.09 -2.48
N ASN A 42 13.78 25.87 -1.29
CA ASN A 42 15.21 25.73 -1.06
C ASN A 42 15.52 24.24 -0.86
N LEU A 43 16.45 23.70 -1.62
CA LEU A 43 16.83 22.31 -1.53
C LEU A 43 17.65 22.06 -0.26
N ARG A 44 17.34 20.99 0.45
CA ARG A 44 18.17 20.54 1.57
C ARG A 44 19.45 19.91 1.07
N ASP A 45 20.49 19.85 1.91
CA ASP A 45 21.81 19.31 1.53
C ASP A 45 21.73 17.93 0.89
N HIS A 46 20.94 17.02 1.46
CA HIS A 46 20.77 15.70 0.89
C HIS A 46 20.06 15.74 -0.46
N GLN A 47 19.10 16.66 -0.66
CA GLN A 47 18.39 16.81 -1.92
C GLN A 47 19.33 17.34 -3.01
N LEU A 48 20.13 18.36 -2.70
CA LEU A 48 21.12 18.89 -3.63
C LEU A 48 22.16 17.83 -4.01
N LYS A 49 22.68 17.06 -3.03
CA LYS A 49 23.56 15.91 -3.28
C LYS A 49 22.90 14.89 -4.19
N GLY A 50 21.61 14.62 -3.98
CA GLY A 50 20.84 13.71 -4.83
C GLY A 50 20.69 14.23 -6.26
N VAL A 51 20.41 15.52 -6.44
CA VAL A 51 20.34 16.14 -7.79
C VAL A 51 21.71 16.06 -8.49
N ARG A 52 22.82 16.32 -7.78
CA ARG A 52 24.16 16.15 -8.34
C ARG A 52 24.38 14.74 -8.87
N TRP A 53 24.07 13.73 -8.08
CA TRP A 53 24.18 12.34 -8.50
C TRP A 53 23.25 12.01 -9.71
N LEU A 54 22.02 12.53 -9.74
CA LEU A 54 21.13 12.37 -10.88
C LEU A 54 21.68 13.01 -12.17
N VAL A 55 22.31 14.17 -12.05
CA VAL A 55 22.98 14.86 -13.16
C VAL A 55 24.17 14.04 -13.67
N GLU A 56 24.96 13.45 -12.79
CA GLU A 56 26.04 12.53 -13.18
C GLU A 56 25.51 11.31 -13.94
N CYS A 57 24.43 10.70 -13.45
CA CYS A 57 23.76 9.61 -14.16
C CYS A 57 23.26 10.05 -15.54
N LEU A 58 22.67 11.23 -15.65
CA LEU A 58 22.18 11.78 -16.92
C LEU A 58 23.34 12.01 -17.91
N ASN A 59 24.43 12.63 -17.46
CA ASN A 59 25.62 12.92 -18.29
C ASN A 59 26.33 11.63 -18.76
N THR A 60 26.24 10.57 -17.99
CA THR A 60 26.81 9.26 -18.35
C THR A 60 25.82 8.35 -19.08
N SER A 61 24.62 8.85 -19.42
CA SER A 61 23.53 8.11 -20.09
C SER A 61 23.15 6.82 -19.35
N LYS A 62 23.33 6.78 -18.03
CA LYS A 62 22.94 5.66 -17.19
C LYS A 62 21.54 5.91 -16.65
N GLY A 63 20.57 5.12 -17.02
CA GLY A 63 19.31 5.10 -16.28
C GLY A 63 19.60 4.81 -14.80
N CYS A 64 18.81 5.38 -13.88
CA CYS A 64 19.06 5.27 -12.46
C CYS A 64 17.79 5.16 -11.62
N ILE A 65 17.98 4.75 -10.37
CA ILE A 65 16.92 4.55 -9.38
C ILE A 65 17.19 5.46 -8.18
N LEU A 66 16.33 6.43 -7.95
CA LEU A 66 16.34 7.23 -6.72
C LEU A 66 15.47 6.50 -5.67
N GLY A 67 16.15 5.79 -4.79
CA GLY A 67 15.60 4.90 -3.78
C GLY A 67 15.49 5.51 -2.38
N ASP A 68 15.57 6.82 -2.23
CA ASP A 68 15.46 7.53 -0.96
C ASP A 68 14.20 7.12 -0.19
N GLU A 69 14.29 7.07 1.14
CA GLU A 69 13.14 6.79 1.99
C GLU A 69 11.98 7.75 1.68
N MET A 70 10.76 7.28 1.88
CA MET A 70 9.56 8.08 1.59
C MET A 70 9.52 9.34 2.46
N GLY A 71 9.23 10.50 1.82
CA GLY A 71 9.17 11.78 2.51
C GLY A 71 10.48 12.59 2.47
N LEU A 72 11.57 12.09 1.86
CA LEU A 72 12.83 12.81 1.67
C LEU A 72 12.84 13.74 0.44
N GLY A 73 11.73 13.89 -0.29
CA GLY A 73 11.60 14.84 -1.40
C GLY A 73 12.13 14.33 -2.74
N LYS A 74 11.83 13.06 -3.11
CA LYS A 74 12.17 12.52 -4.43
C LYS A 74 11.57 13.32 -5.59
N THR A 75 10.35 13.82 -5.43
CA THR A 75 9.65 14.61 -6.45
C THR A 75 10.40 15.90 -6.78
N CYS A 76 10.80 16.68 -5.76
CA CYS A 76 11.55 17.92 -5.99
C CYS A 76 12.91 17.67 -6.61
N GLN A 77 13.61 16.59 -6.24
CA GLN A 77 14.88 16.19 -6.85
C GLN A 77 14.68 15.84 -8.36
N ALA A 78 13.63 15.09 -8.68
CA ALA A 78 13.31 14.78 -10.07
C ALA A 78 12.94 16.03 -10.89
N ILE A 79 12.14 16.95 -10.35
CA ILE A 79 11.82 18.23 -11.01
C ILE A 79 13.07 19.06 -11.22
N SER A 80 13.99 19.13 -10.25
CA SER A 80 15.26 19.85 -10.38
C SER A 80 16.14 19.25 -11.50
N LEU A 81 16.13 17.93 -11.69
CA LEU A 81 16.79 17.28 -12.82
C LEU A 81 16.17 17.71 -14.17
N LEU A 82 14.84 17.79 -14.27
CA LEU A 82 14.17 18.25 -15.49
C LEU A 82 14.50 19.71 -15.82
N LEU A 83 14.55 20.57 -14.78
CA LEU A 83 14.98 21.97 -14.92
C LEU A 83 16.43 22.07 -15.40
N TYR A 84 17.34 21.32 -14.82
CA TYR A 84 18.74 21.26 -15.24
C TYR A 84 18.88 20.81 -16.70
N ALA A 85 18.19 19.74 -17.08
CA ALA A 85 18.21 19.24 -18.45
C ALA A 85 17.67 20.29 -19.46
N ARG A 86 16.63 21.03 -19.07
CA ARG A 86 16.03 22.07 -19.93
C ARG A 86 16.88 23.35 -20.00
N GLY A 87 17.33 23.85 -18.83
CA GLY A 87 18.05 25.12 -18.69
C GLY A 87 19.52 25.01 -19.05
N HIS A 88 20.27 24.10 -18.43
CA HIS A 88 21.71 23.97 -18.58
C HIS A 88 22.10 23.16 -19.82
N LEU A 89 21.54 21.96 -20.01
CA LEU A 89 21.83 21.11 -21.17
C LEU A 89 21.09 21.57 -22.44
N LYS A 90 20.14 22.51 -22.30
CA LYS A 90 19.31 23.06 -23.40
C LYS A 90 18.64 21.96 -24.24
N THR A 91 18.26 20.85 -23.60
CA THR A 91 17.56 19.77 -24.28
C THR A 91 16.21 20.27 -24.79
N LYS A 92 15.84 19.84 -25.99
CA LYS A 92 14.57 20.29 -26.59
C LYS A 92 13.33 19.57 -26.05
N GLY A 93 13.50 18.63 -25.07
CA GLY A 93 12.41 17.81 -24.53
C GLY A 93 11.72 16.97 -25.61
N PRO A 94 10.52 16.43 -25.40
CA PRO A 94 9.75 16.48 -24.18
C PRO A 94 10.18 15.44 -23.14
N PHE A 95 9.75 15.66 -21.90
CA PHE A 95 9.91 14.75 -20.78
C PHE A 95 8.58 14.06 -20.49
N LEU A 96 8.63 12.77 -20.12
CA LEU A 96 7.44 12.00 -19.71
C LEU A 96 7.52 11.69 -18.24
N VAL A 97 6.52 12.10 -17.46
CA VAL A 97 6.38 11.78 -16.04
C VAL A 97 5.18 10.85 -15.87
N LEU A 98 5.45 9.64 -15.39
CA LEU A 98 4.44 8.64 -15.05
C LEU A 98 4.34 8.51 -13.55
N CYS A 99 3.13 8.66 -13.01
CA CYS A 99 2.88 8.53 -11.60
C CYS A 99 1.57 7.80 -11.31
N PRO A 100 1.31 7.32 -10.10
CA PRO A 100 0.00 6.85 -9.70
C PRO A 100 -1.06 7.95 -9.83
N LEU A 101 -2.30 7.57 -10.22
CA LEU A 101 -3.42 8.51 -10.38
C LEU A 101 -3.65 9.38 -9.14
N THR A 102 -3.40 8.82 -7.97
CA THR A 102 -3.64 9.48 -6.67
C THR A 102 -2.70 10.65 -6.40
N VAL A 103 -1.51 10.66 -7.00
CA VAL A 103 -0.50 11.71 -6.83
C VAL A 103 -0.38 12.64 -8.04
N LEU A 104 -1.17 12.40 -9.07
CA LEU A 104 -1.13 13.19 -10.29
C LEU A 104 -1.30 14.70 -10.02
N GLN A 105 -2.25 15.06 -9.15
CA GLN A 105 -2.48 16.45 -8.76
C GLN A 105 -1.30 17.04 -7.99
N ASN A 106 -0.74 16.26 -7.05
CA ASN A 106 0.42 16.70 -6.29
C ASN A 106 1.65 16.97 -7.19
N TRP A 107 1.89 16.10 -8.18
CA TRP A 107 2.92 16.34 -9.19
C TRP A 107 2.67 17.61 -9.99
N GLN A 108 1.43 17.85 -10.39
CA GLN A 108 1.04 19.06 -11.12
C GLN A 108 1.25 20.32 -10.28
N ASP A 109 0.84 20.30 -9.01
CA ASP A 109 1.00 21.41 -8.09
C ASP A 109 2.49 21.69 -7.80
N GLU A 110 3.30 20.65 -7.58
CA GLU A 110 4.74 20.77 -7.37
C GLU A 110 5.46 21.27 -8.62
N LEU A 111 5.15 20.77 -9.81
CA LEU A 111 5.69 21.29 -11.07
C LEU A 111 5.37 22.77 -11.26
N THR A 112 4.13 23.17 -11.01
CA THR A 112 3.69 24.58 -11.13
C THR A 112 4.42 25.48 -10.13
N LYS A 113 4.64 24.99 -8.89
CA LYS A 113 5.29 25.76 -7.82
C LYS A 113 6.80 25.86 -8.00
N ILE A 114 7.45 24.71 -8.30
CA ILE A 114 8.92 24.56 -8.30
C ILE A 114 9.51 24.94 -9.65
N SER A 115 8.78 24.72 -10.75
CA SER A 115 9.28 24.89 -12.12
C SER A 115 8.27 25.61 -13.04
N PRO A 116 7.84 26.84 -12.70
CA PRO A 116 6.84 27.58 -13.52
C PRO A 116 7.33 27.88 -14.94
N SER A 117 8.63 27.78 -15.22
CA SER A 117 9.22 27.93 -16.53
C SER A 117 8.98 26.76 -17.47
N LEU A 118 8.62 25.57 -16.95
CA LEU A 118 8.33 24.38 -17.75
C LEU A 118 6.86 24.38 -18.17
N SER A 119 6.63 24.18 -19.48
CA SER A 119 5.28 23.99 -20.03
C SER A 119 4.81 22.57 -19.76
N VAL A 120 3.78 22.39 -18.94
CA VAL A 120 3.27 21.09 -18.49
C VAL A 120 1.92 20.78 -19.08
N ILE A 121 1.77 19.64 -19.76
CA ILE A 121 0.48 19.09 -20.16
C ILE A 121 0.13 17.93 -19.23
N CYS A 122 -1.00 18.06 -18.49
CA CYS A 122 -1.54 16.97 -17.69
C CYS A 122 -2.48 16.12 -18.54
N TYR A 123 -1.98 14.98 -19.04
CA TYR A 123 -2.72 14.05 -19.89
C TYR A 123 -3.60 13.14 -19.04
N HIS A 124 -4.84 13.61 -18.81
CA HIS A 124 -5.83 12.96 -17.96
C HIS A 124 -7.25 13.31 -18.46
N GLY A 125 -8.26 12.53 -18.03
CA GLY A 125 -9.65 12.81 -18.33
C GLY A 125 -10.36 11.71 -19.10
N ASP A 126 -11.56 12.01 -19.58
CA ASP A 126 -12.36 11.11 -20.41
C ASP A 126 -11.79 10.99 -21.85
N LYS A 127 -12.44 10.22 -22.69
CA LYS A 127 -11.94 9.98 -24.05
C LYS A 127 -11.91 11.26 -24.89
N GLN A 128 -12.93 12.11 -24.76
CA GLN A 128 -13.04 13.35 -25.52
C GLN A 128 -12.01 14.38 -25.07
N GLU A 129 -11.80 14.52 -23.77
CA GLU A 129 -10.78 15.40 -23.20
C GLU A 129 -9.38 14.98 -23.66
N ARG A 130 -9.08 13.69 -23.66
CA ARG A 130 -7.79 13.17 -24.15
C ARG A 130 -7.57 13.38 -25.64
N GLU A 131 -8.62 13.26 -26.47
CA GLU A 131 -8.53 13.57 -27.89
C GLU A 131 -8.21 15.06 -28.13
N ASN A 132 -8.75 15.96 -27.32
CA ASN A 132 -8.41 17.39 -27.35
C ASN A 132 -6.96 17.64 -26.89
N LEU A 133 -6.52 16.99 -25.81
CA LEU A 133 -5.13 17.08 -25.34
C LEU A 133 -4.14 16.54 -26.39
N GLN A 134 -4.50 15.48 -27.14
CA GLN A 134 -3.66 14.95 -28.20
C GLN A 134 -3.50 15.97 -29.37
N LYS A 135 -4.53 16.74 -29.67
CA LYS A 135 -4.43 17.85 -30.64
C LYS A 135 -3.51 18.93 -30.11
N GLU A 136 -3.69 19.32 -28.85
CA GLU A 136 -2.85 20.32 -28.19
C GLU A 136 -1.37 19.91 -28.18
N MET A 137 -1.07 18.65 -27.87
CA MET A 137 0.29 18.08 -27.91
C MET A 137 0.94 18.23 -29.32
N ASN A 138 0.16 18.10 -30.38
CA ASN A 138 0.67 18.23 -31.74
C ASN A 138 0.83 19.69 -32.18
N GLU A 139 0.02 20.60 -31.66
CA GLU A 139 -0.02 22.02 -32.05
C GLU A 139 0.93 22.89 -31.21
N LYS A 140 1.04 22.59 -29.91
CA LYS A 140 1.84 23.38 -28.97
C LYS A 140 3.12 22.64 -28.54
N LYS A 141 4.19 23.40 -28.42
CA LYS A 141 5.39 22.88 -27.75
C LYS A 141 5.13 22.78 -26.26
N PHE A 142 5.45 21.63 -25.69
CA PHE A 142 5.43 21.38 -24.26
C PHE A 142 6.75 20.78 -23.80
N ASP A 143 7.08 20.98 -22.53
CA ASP A 143 8.31 20.44 -21.93
C ASP A 143 8.02 19.14 -21.19
N VAL A 144 6.92 19.06 -20.44
CA VAL A 144 6.57 17.89 -19.60
C VAL A 144 5.17 17.38 -19.95
N LEU A 145 5.07 16.09 -20.22
CA LEU A 145 3.80 15.36 -20.23
C LEU A 145 3.66 14.58 -18.93
N LEU A 146 2.66 14.93 -18.13
CA LEU A 146 2.34 14.26 -16.88
C LEU A 146 1.13 13.36 -17.07
N THR A 147 1.24 12.06 -16.79
CA THR A 147 0.13 11.11 -16.90
C THR A 147 0.25 9.96 -15.90
N HIS A 148 -0.75 9.06 -15.87
CA HIS A 148 -0.75 7.90 -14.97
C HIS A 148 -0.74 6.57 -15.72
N TYR A 149 -0.37 5.49 -15.01
CA TYR A 149 -0.11 4.17 -15.58
C TYR A 149 -1.23 3.57 -16.41
N THR A 150 -2.50 3.77 -16.00
CA THR A 150 -3.65 3.22 -16.74
C THR A 150 -3.80 3.89 -18.10
N LEU A 151 -3.64 5.22 -18.18
CA LEU A 151 -3.70 5.93 -19.47
C LEU A 151 -2.48 5.65 -20.33
N CYS A 152 -1.30 5.53 -19.71
CA CYS A 152 -0.10 5.10 -20.44
C CYS A 152 -0.30 3.74 -21.14
N ARG A 153 -1.00 2.80 -20.50
CA ARG A 153 -1.34 1.49 -21.13
C ARG A 153 -2.41 1.62 -22.22
N ASN A 154 -3.44 2.43 -21.96
CA ASN A 154 -4.57 2.56 -22.87
C ASN A 154 -4.20 3.31 -24.16
N ASP A 155 -3.42 4.37 -24.03
CA ASP A 155 -3.05 5.28 -25.13
C ASP A 155 -1.57 5.15 -25.51
N ALA A 156 -0.99 3.96 -25.32
CA ALA A 156 0.42 3.65 -25.62
C ALA A 156 0.81 4.00 -27.07
N SER A 157 -0.10 3.82 -28.04
CA SER A 157 0.12 4.13 -29.45
C SER A 157 0.35 5.63 -29.71
N VAL A 158 -0.22 6.50 -28.88
CA VAL A 158 -0.04 7.95 -28.95
C VAL A 158 1.32 8.32 -28.35
N LEU A 159 1.60 7.82 -27.16
CA LEU A 159 2.82 8.15 -26.41
C LEU A 159 4.08 7.60 -27.10
N ARG A 160 4.00 6.48 -27.78
CA ARG A 160 5.12 5.84 -28.52
C ARG A 160 5.60 6.68 -29.71
N ARG A 161 4.80 7.59 -30.24
CA ARG A 161 5.17 8.45 -31.38
C ARG A 161 6.22 9.50 -31.03
N TRP A 162 6.34 9.80 -29.73
CA TRP A 162 7.25 10.80 -29.22
C TRP A 162 8.61 10.22 -28.91
N LYS A 163 9.67 11.00 -29.13
CA LYS A 163 11.01 10.73 -28.61
C LYS A 163 11.14 11.46 -27.28
N TRP A 164 11.21 10.70 -26.19
CA TRP A 164 11.30 11.23 -24.85
C TRP A 164 12.77 11.42 -24.43
N GLU A 165 13.15 12.62 -24.00
CA GLU A 165 14.51 12.84 -23.49
C GLU A 165 14.69 12.20 -22.11
N ILE A 166 13.73 12.41 -21.21
CA ILE A 166 13.73 11.80 -19.88
C ILE A 166 12.36 11.16 -19.62
N LEU A 167 12.38 9.93 -19.15
CA LEU A 167 11.23 9.24 -18.59
C LEU A 167 11.41 9.15 -17.08
N VAL A 168 10.51 9.77 -16.32
CA VAL A 168 10.42 9.63 -14.88
C VAL A 168 9.27 8.68 -14.54
N VAL A 169 9.54 7.64 -13.76
CA VAL A 169 8.54 6.66 -13.30
C VAL A 169 8.50 6.75 -11.77
N ASP A 170 7.43 7.34 -11.22
CA ASP A 170 7.21 7.43 -9.79
C ASP A 170 6.51 6.18 -9.26
N GLU A 171 6.87 5.70 -8.08
CA GLU A 171 6.47 4.42 -7.51
C GLU A 171 6.80 3.25 -8.47
N ALA A 172 8.09 3.14 -8.79
CA ALA A 172 8.61 2.22 -9.82
C ALA A 172 8.35 0.73 -9.52
N GLN A 173 7.88 0.35 -8.33
CA GLN A 173 7.39 -1.00 -8.04
C GLN A 173 6.22 -1.44 -8.96
N GLU A 174 5.54 -0.51 -9.62
CA GLU A 174 4.50 -0.83 -10.63
C GLU A 174 5.08 -1.56 -11.86
N ILE A 175 6.38 -1.41 -12.13
CA ILE A 175 7.07 -2.07 -13.25
C ILE A 175 8.03 -3.18 -12.82
N LYS A 176 7.94 -3.66 -11.57
CA LYS A 176 8.79 -4.72 -11.00
C LYS A 176 8.70 -6.09 -11.70
N ASN A 177 7.70 -6.30 -12.52
CA ASN A 177 7.50 -7.54 -13.26
C ASN A 177 7.74 -7.32 -14.76
N ILE A 178 8.82 -7.90 -15.30
CA ILE A 178 9.18 -7.83 -16.74
C ILE A 178 8.03 -8.33 -17.63
N LYS A 179 7.25 -9.31 -17.18
CA LYS A 179 6.13 -9.89 -17.94
C LYS A 179 4.87 -9.01 -17.91
N SER A 180 4.85 -7.93 -17.12
CA SER A 180 3.70 -7.04 -17.05
C SER A 180 3.54 -6.24 -18.35
N LYS A 181 2.28 -6.00 -18.76
CA LYS A 181 1.98 -5.20 -19.96
C LYS A 181 2.56 -3.78 -19.89
N LEU A 182 2.59 -3.19 -18.68
CA LEU A 182 3.13 -1.85 -18.49
C LEU A 182 4.64 -1.83 -18.75
N HIS A 183 5.39 -2.76 -18.17
CA HIS A 183 6.83 -2.87 -18.37
C HIS A 183 7.17 -3.04 -19.86
N GLN A 184 6.47 -3.94 -20.57
CA GLN A 184 6.67 -4.18 -21.99
C GLN A 184 6.41 -2.92 -22.82
N ILE A 185 5.28 -2.24 -22.59
CA ILE A 185 4.93 -0.99 -23.29
C ILE A 185 6.00 0.09 -23.10
N LEU A 186 6.45 0.30 -21.85
CA LEU A 186 7.45 1.31 -21.53
C LEU A 186 8.83 0.98 -22.08
N THR A 187 9.17 -0.30 -22.22
CA THR A 187 10.41 -0.74 -22.86
C THR A 187 10.43 -0.42 -24.37
N GLU A 188 9.26 -0.37 -25.02
CA GLU A 188 9.13 -0.04 -26.45
C GLU A 188 9.17 1.46 -26.71
N PHE A 189 9.09 2.32 -25.69
CA PHE A 189 9.19 3.77 -25.88
C PHE A 189 10.61 4.19 -26.23
N ASN A 190 10.73 5.16 -27.14
CA ASN A 190 12.02 5.76 -27.47
C ASN A 190 12.40 6.79 -26.39
N VAL A 191 13.27 6.41 -25.47
CA VAL A 191 13.66 7.18 -24.29
C VAL A 191 15.18 7.26 -24.21
N ASN A 192 15.72 8.47 -24.08
CA ASN A 192 17.17 8.67 -23.93
C ASN A 192 17.65 8.35 -22.50
N PHE A 193 16.93 8.82 -21.47
CA PHE A 193 17.27 8.61 -20.08
C PHE A 193 16.07 8.17 -19.24
N LYS A 194 16.26 7.18 -18.36
CA LYS A 194 15.19 6.61 -17.50
C LYS A 194 15.52 6.85 -16.04
N LEU A 195 14.65 7.57 -15.34
CA LEU A 195 14.71 7.80 -13.90
C LEU A 195 13.56 7.07 -13.20
N LEU A 196 13.89 6.17 -12.31
CA LEU A 196 12.93 5.47 -11.46
C LEU A 196 12.93 6.07 -10.04
N LEU A 197 11.77 6.41 -9.53
CA LEU A 197 11.58 6.88 -8.16
C LEU A 197 10.85 5.79 -7.36
N THR A 198 11.40 5.40 -6.23
CA THR A 198 10.75 4.44 -5.32
C THR A 198 11.24 4.65 -3.90
N GLY A 199 10.36 4.52 -2.93
CA GLY A 199 10.76 4.47 -1.51
C GLY A 199 11.19 3.07 -1.07
N THR A 200 10.93 2.06 -1.91
CA THR A 200 11.14 0.64 -1.61
C THR A 200 11.66 -0.07 -2.86
N PRO A 201 12.94 0.12 -3.20
CA PRO A 201 13.52 -0.47 -4.42
C PRO A 201 13.47 -1.99 -4.42
N ILE A 202 13.38 -2.60 -3.25
CA ILE A 202 13.28 -4.04 -3.02
C ILE A 202 12.09 -4.28 -2.10
N GLN A 203 11.11 -5.07 -2.54
CA GLN A 203 9.93 -5.37 -1.73
C GLN A 203 9.87 -6.85 -1.32
N ASN A 204 10.10 -7.76 -2.27
CA ASN A 204 9.89 -9.19 -2.02
C ASN A 204 11.06 -10.09 -2.46
N ASN A 205 11.72 -9.82 -3.57
CA ASN A 205 12.76 -10.72 -4.08
C ASN A 205 13.79 -10.03 -4.99
N VAL A 206 14.90 -10.73 -5.23
CA VAL A 206 16.01 -10.34 -6.12
C VAL A 206 15.54 -10.11 -7.56
N GLN A 207 14.54 -10.87 -8.00
CA GLN A 207 13.97 -10.75 -9.34
C GLN A 207 13.36 -9.39 -9.62
N GLU A 208 12.73 -8.75 -8.60
CA GLU A 208 12.18 -7.39 -8.73
C GLU A 208 13.28 -6.37 -9.02
N VAL A 209 14.41 -6.47 -8.32
CA VAL A 209 15.57 -5.60 -8.54
C VAL A 209 16.12 -5.78 -9.94
N TYR A 210 16.31 -7.05 -10.37
CA TYR A 210 16.78 -7.33 -11.72
C TYR A 210 15.84 -6.76 -12.78
N SER A 211 14.53 -6.81 -12.56
CA SER A 211 13.53 -6.24 -13.47
C SER A 211 13.70 -4.73 -13.63
N LEU A 212 13.97 -4.02 -12.54
CA LEU A 212 14.23 -2.56 -12.58
C LEU A 212 15.57 -2.26 -13.26
N LEU A 213 16.63 -3.03 -12.97
CA LEU A 213 17.95 -2.90 -13.63
C LEU A 213 17.85 -3.18 -15.13
N THR A 214 17.12 -4.22 -15.54
CA THR A 214 16.85 -4.53 -16.95
C THR A 214 16.12 -3.37 -17.65
N PHE A 215 15.19 -2.74 -16.96
CA PHE A 215 14.44 -1.61 -17.52
C PHE A 215 15.33 -0.39 -17.77
N ILE A 216 16.23 -0.05 -16.83
CA ILE A 216 17.12 1.13 -16.97
C ILE A 216 18.34 0.85 -17.84
N GLN A 217 18.90 -0.37 -17.79
CA GLN A 217 20.12 -0.77 -18.49
C GLN A 217 20.00 -2.16 -19.11
N PRO A 218 19.22 -2.32 -20.19
CA PRO A 218 18.99 -3.63 -20.82
C PRO A 218 20.24 -4.26 -21.44
N HIS A 219 21.27 -3.46 -21.76
CA HIS A 219 22.54 -3.96 -22.30
C HIS A 219 23.40 -4.62 -21.21
N ALA A 220 23.45 -4.05 -20.01
CA ALA A 220 24.16 -4.62 -18.89
C ALA A 220 23.37 -5.75 -18.22
N PHE A 221 22.04 -5.64 -18.19
CA PHE A 221 21.10 -6.60 -17.58
C PHE A 221 20.08 -7.12 -18.59
N PRO A 222 20.45 -8.03 -19.48
CA PRO A 222 19.56 -8.53 -20.52
C PRO A 222 18.43 -9.38 -19.91
N PRO A 223 17.18 -9.31 -20.44
CA PRO A 223 16.03 -10.04 -19.90
C PRO A 223 16.25 -11.56 -19.77
N GLY A 224 17.09 -12.16 -20.64
CA GLY A 224 17.38 -13.58 -20.64
C GLY A 224 18.29 -14.06 -19.52
N ALA A 225 18.97 -13.16 -18.79
CA ALA A 225 19.88 -13.53 -17.69
C ALA A 225 19.24 -13.45 -16.30
N ILE A 226 17.93 -13.30 -16.22
CA ILE A 226 17.19 -13.17 -14.95
C ILE A 226 17.35 -14.42 -14.07
N GLU A 227 17.27 -15.62 -14.65
CA GLU A 227 17.42 -16.88 -13.93
C GLU A 227 18.84 -17.06 -13.39
N ASP A 228 19.85 -16.70 -14.18
CA ASP A 228 21.25 -16.72 -13.76
C ASP A 228 21.48 -15.76 -12.58
N PHE A 229 20.91 -14.56 -12.64
CA PHE A 229 21.03 -13.56 -11.57
C PHE A 229 20.34 -14.06 -10.29
N VAL A 230 19.09 -14.53 -10.40
CA VAL A 230 18.36 -15.10 -9.27
C VAL A 230 19.13 -16.26 -8.65
N ASN A 231 19.61 -17.21 -9.45
CA ASN A 231 20.36 -18.36 -8.95
C ASN A 231 21.70 -17.96 -8.30
N THR A 232 22.36 -16.90 -8.79
CA THR A 232 23.61 -16.40 -8.21
C THR A 232 23.41 -15.80 -6.83
N TYR A 233 22.26 -15.10 -6.60
CA TYR A 233 21.98 -14.36 -5.39
C TYR A 233 20.80 -14.92 -4.58
N LYS A 234 20.39 -16.18 -4.82
CA LYS A 234 19.24 -16.82 -4.18
C LYS A 234 19.42 -17.03 -2.67
N ASP A 235 20.61 -17.49 -2.28
CA ASP A 235 20.90 -17.95 -0.91
C ASP A 235 21.95 -17.03 -0.24
N VAL A 236 21.84 -15.74 -0.48
CA VAL A 236 22.77 -14.75 0.07
C VAL A 236 22.53 -14.59 1.56
N GLN A 237 23.51 -14.97 2.40
CA GLN A 237 23.49 -14.82 3.86
C GLN A 237 24.21 -13.56 4.31
N THR A 238 23.89 -13.07 5.54
CA THR A 238 24.48 -11.88 6.18
C THR A 238 26.00 -11.94 6.19
N GLY A 239 26.69 -10.87 5.71
CA GLY A 239 28.16 -10.78 5.70
C GLY A 239 28.84 -11.64 4.63
N SER A 240 28.08 -12.32 3.77
CA SER A 240 28.67 -13.16 2.71
C SER A 240 29.35 -12.32 1.62
N SER A 241 30.31 -12.95 0.91
CA SER A 241 30.95 -12.32 -0.25
C SER A 241 29.95 -12.00 -1.38
N GLN A 242 28.88 -12.79 -1.49
CA GLN A 242 27.83 -12.61 -2.48
C GLN A 242 26.98 -11.38 -2.18
N ALA A 243 26.75 -11.04 -0.91
CA ALA A 243 26.04 -9.87 -0.48
C ALA A 243 26.78 -8.59 -0.91
N ARG A 244 28.07 -8.54 -0.65
CA ARG A 244 28.91 -7.41 -1.06
C ARG A 244 28.99 -7.28 -2.58
N ASP A 245 29.11 -8.40 -3.29
CA ASP A 245 29.10 -8.42 -4.76
C ASP A 245 27.78 -7.87 -5.32
N LEU A 246 26.62 -8.26 -4.77
CA LEU A 246 25.32 -7.73 -5.16
C LEU A 246 25.22 -6.23 -4.90
N HIS A 247 25.69 -5.77 -3.75
CA HIS A 247 25.70 -4.34 -3.41
C HIS A 247 26.59 -3.55 -4.40
N GLU A 248 27.78 -4.07 -4.75
CA GLU A 248 28.65 -3.47 -5.76
C GLU A 248 27.99 -3.40 -7.14
N VAL A 249 27.20 -4.41 -7.52
CA VAL A 249 26.45 -4.44 -8.78
C VAL A 249 25.34 -3.39 -8.81
N ILE A 250 24.63 -3.17 -7.70
CA ILE A 250 23.47 -2.27 -7.62
C ILE A 250 23.89 -0.81 -7.37
N ARG A 251 24.93 -0.60 -6.58
CA ARG A 251 25.40 0.74 -6.13
C ARG A 251 25.52 1.80 -7.23
N PRO A 252 26.03 1.53 -8.43
CA PRO A 252 26.15 2.54 -9.47
C PRO A 252 24.81 3.04 -10.05
N PHE A 253 23.72 2.31 -9.80
CA PHE A 253 22.39 2.57 -10.37
C PHE A 253 21.37 2.98 -9.31
N LEU A 254 21.67 2.82 -8.02
CA LEU A 254 20.75 3.06 -6.91
C LEU A 254 21.35 4.04 -5.90
N LEU A 255 20.67 5.18 -5.71
CA LEU A 255 20.91 6.06 -4.56
C LEU A 255 19.80 5.83 -3.53
N ARG A 256 20.16 5.38 -2.32
CA ARG A 256 19.24 5.19 -1.19
C ARG A 256 19.77 5.86 0.07
N ARG A 257 18.93 6.66 0.70
CA ARG A 257 19.19 7.30 1.99
C ARG A 257 17.97 7.12 2.90
N VAL A 258 18.24 6.91 4.18
CA VAL A 258 17.23 6.80 5.23
C VAL A 258 17.08 8.12 5.97
N LYS A 259 15.89 8.40 6.52
CA LYS A 259 15.59 9.66 7.23
C LYS A 259 16.54 9.92 8.38
N VAL A 260 16.82 8.89 9.18
CA VAL A 260 17.70 8.99 10.35
C VAL A 260 19.11 9.49 9.99
N ALA A 261 19.62 9.10 8.82
CA ALA A 261 20.95 9.48 8.38
C ALA A 261 21.06 10.91 7.81
N VAL A 262 19.94 11.50 7.36
CA VAL A 262 19.98 12.79 6.60
C VAL A 262 19.18 13.92 7.24
N GLU A 263 18.24 13.63 8.12
CA GLU A 263 17.31 14.60 8.71
C GLU A 263 17.35 14.57 10.23
N THR A 264 18.25 15.35 10.82
CA THR A 264 18.36 15.51 12.28
C THR A 264 17.23 16.32 12.91
N ASN A 265 16.54 17.14 12.11
CA ASN A 265 15.47 18.04 12.60
C ASN A 265 14.06 17.47 12.47
N LEU A 266 13.90 16.22 11.98
CA LEU A 266 12.59 15.60 11.91
C LEU A 266 12.17 15.16 13.32
N PRO A 267 10.94 15.51 13.78
CA PRO A 267 10.46 15.07 15.09
C PRO A 267 10.50 13.55 15.25
N LYS A 268 10.74 13.10 16.47
CA LYS A 268 10.82 11.68 16.79
C LYS A 268 9.54 10.94 16.41
N LYS A 269 9.68 9.69 16.04
CA LYS A 269 8.59 8.75 15.75
C LYS A 269 8.68 7.61 16.76
N GLU A 270 7.57 7.29 17.41
CA GLU A 270 7.45 6.14 18.31
C GLU A 270 6.37 5.18 17.79
N GLN A 271 6.65 3.88 17.82
CA GLN A 271 5.70 2.84 17.42
C GLN A 271 5.33 1.97 18.61
N ILE A 272 4.03 1.78 18.81
CA ILE A 272 3.47 1.00 19.90
C ILE A 272 2.57 -0.09 19.32
N LEU A 273 2.75 -1.31 19.81
CA LEU A 273 1.88 -2.44 19.53
C LEU A 273 0.99 -2.69 20.75
N ILE A 274 -0.33 -2.60 20.55
CA ILE A 274 -1.30 -2.85 21.61
C ILE A 274 -2.11 -4.08 21.24
N HIS A 275 -2.03 -5.09 22.12
CA HIS A 275 -2.79 -6.32 21.97
C HIS A 275 -4.19 -6.16 22.57
N HIS A 276 -5.20 -6.70 21.88
CA HIS A 276 -6.58 -6.79 22.38
C HIS A 276 -7.05 -8.23 22.39
N GLY A 277 -7.96 -8.54 23.33
CA GLY A 277 -8.68 -9.81 23.34
C GLY A 277 -9.83 -9.84 22.35
N MET A 278 -10.53 -10.96 22.25
CA MET A 278 -11.74 -11.12 21.46
C MET A 278 -12.99 -11.14 22.34
N SER A 279 -14.11 -10.60 21.83
CA SER A 279 -15.42 -10.76 22.47
C SER A 279 -15.90 -12.21 22.36
N SER A 280 -16.88 -12.61 23.21
CA SER A 280 -17.49 -13.94 23.14
C SER A 280 -18.08 -14.24 21.77
N LEU A 281 -18.71 -13.23 21.14
CA LEU A 281 -19.25 -13.34 19.77
C LEU A 281 -18.12 -13.58 18.74
N GLN A 282 -17.00 -12.85 18.85
CA GLN A 282 -15.85 -13.07 17.97
C GLN A 282 -15.27 -14.47 18.15
N LYS A 283 -15.10 -14.95 19.40
CA LYS A 283 -14.60 -16.31 19.68
C LYS A 283 -15.50 -17.38 19.05
N SER A 284 -16.82 -17.26 19.22
CA SER A 284 -17.79 -18.18 18.60
C SER A 284 -17.70 -18.19 17.07
N CYS A 285 -17.61 -17.01 16.44
CA CYS A 285 -17.44 -16.90 14.98
C CYS A 285 -16.08 -17.47 14.52
N TYR A 286 -15.00 -17.19 15.23
CA TYR A 286 -13.67 -17.68 14.91
C TYR A 286 -13.61 -19.22 14.95
N LYS A 287 -14.16 -19.82 16.02
CA LYS A 287 -14.31 -21.26 16.19
C LYS A 287 -15.13 -21.89 15.05
N ALA A 288 -16.25 -21.27 14.70
CA ALA A 288 -17.11 -21.76 13.61
C ALA A 288 -16.41 -21.77 12.25
N ILE A 289 -15.63 -20.73 11.93
CA ILE A 289 -14.86 -20.65 10.69
C ILE A 289 -13.82 -21.78 10.63
N LEU A 290 -13.08 -22.01 11.71
CA LEU A 290 -12.10 -23.09 11.77
C LEU A 290 -12.74 -24.47 11.62
N MET A 291 -13.87 -24.72 12.31
CA MET A 291 -14.57 -26.01 12.27
C MET A 291 -15.18 -26.30 10.88
N LYS A 292 -15.71 -25.31 10.19
CA LYS A 292 -16.30 -25.49 8.86
C LYS A 292 -15.29 -26.01 7.83
N ASP A 293 -14.06 -25.56 7.91
CA ASP A 293 -13.02 -25.85 6.93
C ASP A 293 -11.90 -26.77 7.46
N LEU A 294 -12.19 -27.53 8.54
CA LEU A 294 -11.22 -28.40 9.22
C LEU A 294 -10.56 -29.39 8.27
N SER A 295 -11.35 -30.04 7.41
CA SER A 295 -10.85 -30.99 6.42
C SER A 295 -9.88 -30.41 5.39
N VAL A 296 -9.90 -29.08 5.21
CA VAL A 296 -9.01 -28.35 4.32
C VAL A 296 -7.71 -28.00 5.03
N ILE A 297 -7.82 -27.64 6.31
CA ILE A 297 -6.68 -27.30 7.14
C ILE A 297 -5.83 -28.55 7.44
N GLU A 298 -6.46 -29.69 7.72
CA GLU A 298 -5.78 -30.97 8.03
C GLU A 298 -5.38 -31.75 6.77
N GLY A 299 -6.14 -31.62 5.67
CA GLY A 299 -5.89 -32.38 4.43
C GLY A 299 -4.78 -31.80 3.57
N ASP A 300 -4.04 -32.69 2.85
CA ASP A 300 -3.01 -32.26 1.88
C ASP A 300 -3.56 -31.73 0.55
N LYS A 301 -4.88 -31.77 0.37
CA LYS A 301 -5.56 -31.42 -0.89
C LYS A 301 -6.24 -30.04 -0.90
N GLY A 302 -6.04 -29.20 0.11
CA GLY A 302 -6.58 -27.85 0.14
C GLY A 302 -5.74 -26.93 -0.76
N GLY A 303 -6.29 -26.51 -1.91
CA GLY A 303 -5.58 -25.55 -2.77
C GLY A 303 -5.33 -24.22 -2.02
N GLN A 304 -4.17 -23.59 -2.26
CA GLN A 304 -3.70 -22.35 -1.66
C GLN A 304 -4.77 -21.23 -1.60
N ASN A 305 -5.58 -21.12 -2.64
CA ASN A 305 -6.68 -20.14 -2.69
C ASN A 305 -7.73 -20.36 -1.58
N ARG A 306 -7.99 -21.60 -1.19
CA ARG A 306 -8.98 -21.92 -0.15
C ARG A 306 -8.44 -21.57 1.24
N LEU A 307 -7.17 -21.86 1.51
CA LEU A 307 -6.50 -21.45 2.76
C LEU A 307 -6.43 -19.92 2.90
N LEU A 308 -6.15 -19.21 1.81
CA LEU A 308 -6.18 -17.74 1.78
C LEU A 308 -7.59 -17.19 2.07
N ASN A 309 -8.64 -17.84 1.56
CA ASN A 309 -10.02 -17.44 1.87
C ASN A 309 -10.34 -17.62 3.36
N ILE A 310 -9.95 -18.74 3.97
CA ILE A 310 -10.12 -18.98 5.40
C ILE A 310 -9.40 -17.88 6.20
N LEU A 311 -8.15 -17.58 5.86
CA LEU A 311 -7.37 -16.52 6.48
C LEU A 311 -8.08 -15.16 6.40
N MET A 312 -8.67 -14.84 5.25
CA MET A 312 -9.45 -13.60 5.10
C MET A 312 -10.71 -13.59 5.99
N GLN A 313 -11.39 -14.73 6.16
CA GLN A 313 -12.55 -14.81 7.07
C GLN A 313 -12.11 -14.63 8.52
N LEU A 314 -11.01 -15.26 8.96
CA LEU A 314 -10.47 -15.08 10.30
C LEU A 314 -10.08 -13.62 10.58
N ARG A 315 -9.42 -12.96 9.63
CA ARG A 315 -9.10 -11.52 9.74
C ARG A 315 -10.35 -10.64 9.86
N LYS A 316 -11.42 -10.94 9.10
CA LYS A 316 -12.71 -10.24 9.26
C LYS A 316 -13.26 -10.42 10.67
N CYS A 317 -13.23 -11.66 11.19
CA CYS A 317 -13.71 -11.97 12.53
C CYS A 317 -12.97 -11.17 13.62
N VAL A 318 -11.62 -11.11 13.54
CA VAL A 318 -10.79 -10.36 14.49
C VAL A 318 -11.07 -8.85 14.40
N ASN A 319 -11.29 -8.31 13.21
CA ASN A 319 -11.61 -6.90 13.04
C ASN A 319 -12.99 -6.57 13.63
N HIS A 320 -14.05 -7.17 13.10
CA HIS A 320 -15.41 -6.99 13.62
C HIS A 320 -16.36 -8.10 13.13
N PRO A 321 -17.15 -8.74 13.99
CA PRO A 321 -18.04 -9.83 13.59
C PRO A 321 -19.17 -9.38 12.66
N TYR A 322 -19.56 -8.10 12.66
CA TYR A 322 -20.57 -7.55 11.75
C TYR A 322 -20.07 -7.38 10.30
N LEU A 323 -18.82 -7.71 10.02
CA LEU A 323 -18.36 -7.90 8.64
C LEU A 323 -18.94 -9.15 7.98
N PHE A 324 -19.58 -10.03 8.77
CA PHE A 324 -20.37 -11.14 8.29
C PHE A 324 -21.85 -10.75 8.22
N ASN A 325 -22.51 -11.09 7.12
CA ASN A 325 -23.91 -10.80 6.93
C ASN A 325 -24.75 -11.59 7.97
N GLY A 326 -25.80 -10.97 8.50
CA GLY A 326 -26.73 -11.61 9.41
C GLY A 326 -26.24 -11.83 10.85
N VAL A 327 -25.03 -11.34 11.21
CA VAL A 327 -24.52 -11.39 12.59
C VAL A 327 -24.95 -10.16 13.38
N GLU A 328 -25.17 -9.03 12.71
CA GLU A 328 -25.69 -7.82 13.34
C GLU A 328 -27.17 -7.99 13.70
N PRO A 329 -27.60 -7.61 14.93
CA PRO A 329 -28.99 -7.71 15.35
C PRO A 329 -29.93 -6.83 14.54
N GLU A 330 -31.12 -7.30 14.25
CA GLU A 330 -32.21 -6.51 13.67
C GLU A 330 -33.15 -6.00 14.78
N PRO A 331 -33.69 -4.76 14.69
CA PRO A 331 -33.46 -3.75 13.67
C PRO A 331 -32.06 -3.13 13.76
N TYR A 332 -31.50 -2.77 12.58
CA TYR A 332 -30.19 -2.16 12.52
C TYR A 332 -30.23 -0.75 13.12
N GLU A 333 -29.72 -0.59 14.32
CA GLU A 333 -29.64 0.69 15.04
C GLU A 333 -28.18 1.00 15.37
N ILE A 334 -27.83 2.28 15.38
CA ILE A 334 -26.51 2.72 15.84
C ILE A 334 -26.51 2.71 17.37
N GLY A 335 -25.55 2.03 18.00
CA GLY A 335 -25.53 1.91 19.46
C GLY A 335 -24.31 1.22 20.02
N GLU A 336 -24.32 1.05 21.33
CA GLU A 336 -23.22 0.44 22.10
C GLU A 336 -22.89 -1.00 21.72
N HIS A 337 -23.83 -1.71 21.07
CA HIS A 337 -23.60 -3.07 20.59
C HIS A 337 -22.50 -3.15 19.53
N LEU A 338 -22.26 -2.06 18.76
CA LEU A 338 -21.13 -1.96 17.83
C LEU A 338 -19.80 -2.10 18.58
N VAL A 339 -19.66 -1.38 19.70
CA VAL A 339 -18.43 -1.40 20.51
C VAL A 339 -18.26 -2.75 21.21
N LYS A 340 -19.33 -3.27 21.84
CA LYS A 340 -19.29 -4.52 22.62
C LYS A 340 -19.08 -5.77 21.77
N ALA A 341 -19.47 -5.75 20.51
CA ALA A 341 -19.32 -6.88 19.60
C ALA A 341 -17.86 -7.18 19.23
N SER A 342 -16.95 -6.20 19.31
CA SER A 342 -15.55 -6.36 18.93
C SER A 342 -14.59 -5.87 20.01
N GLY A 343 -13.68 -6.73 20.46
CA GLY A 343 -12.60 -6.34 21.38
C GLY A 343 -11.70 -5.25 20.80
N LYS A 344 -11.46 -5.28 19.47
CA LYS A 344 -10.70 -4.26 18.77
C LYS A 344 -11.39 -2.89 18.82
N LEU A 345 -12.69 -2.83 18.53
CA LEU A 345 -13.44 -1.58 18.57
C LEU A 345 -13.63 -1.06 19.99
N SER A 346 -13.76 -1.95 20.99
CA SER A 346 -13.79 -1.57 22.40
C SER A 346 -12.48 -0.93 22.87
N LEU A 347 -11.33 -1.45 22.43
CA LEU A 347 -10.03 -0.86 22.71
C LEU A 347 -9.89 0.48 21.97
N LEU A 348 -10.29 0.54 20.69
CA LEU A 348 -10.26 1.76 19.90
C LEU A 348 -11.09 2.88 20.55
N ASP A 349 -12.26 2.55 21.11
CA ASP A 349 -13.13 3.50 21.82
C ASP A 349 -12.40 4.19 22.96
N LYS A 350 -11.70 3.42 23.80
CA LYS A 350 -10.86 3.95 24.89
C LYS A 350 -9.71 4.83 24.38
N ILE A 351 -9.02 4.37 23.32
CA ILE A 351 -7.90 5.11 22.72
C ILE A 351 -8.38 6.44 22.13
N LEU A 352 -9.48 6.44 21.38
CA LEU A 352 -10.00 7.68 20.76
C LEU A 352 -10.53 8.67 21.78
N ALA A 353 -11.13 8.22 22.88
CA ALA A 353 -11.51 9.10 23.98
C ALA A 353 -10.27 9.80 24.57
N PHE A 354 -9.22 9.04 24.90
CA PHE A 354 -7.96 9.59 25.40
C PHE A 354 -7.34 10.62 24.41
N LEU A 355 -7.30 10.30 23.12
CA LEU A 355 -6.72 11.18 22.10
C LEU A 355 -7.54 12.44 21.87
N SER A 356 -8.86 12.35 21.94
CA SER A 356 -9.77 13.48 21.82
C SER A 356 -9.59 14.46 22.99
N ASP A 357 -9.54 13.93 24.22
CA ASP A 357 -9.38 14.74 25.43
C ASP A 357 -8.04 15.47 25.47
N ASN A 358 -7.00 14.88 24.85
CA ASN A 358 -5.67 15.46 24.75
C ASN A 358 -5.44 16.32 23.49
N GLY A 359 -6.42 16.50 22.62
CA GLY A 359 -6.35 17.36 21.43
C GLY A 359 -5.43 16.88 20.32
N HIS A 360 -5.28 15.57 20.17
CA HIS A 360 -4.53 14.94 19.08
C HIS A 360 -5.33 14.89 17.78
N ARG A 361 -4.64 14.76 16.64
CA ARG A 361 -5.25 14.54 15.31
C ARG A 361 -4.83 13.21 14.74
N VAL A 362 -5.80 12.40 14.33
CA VAL A 362 -5.62 10.99 14.06
C VAL A 362 -5.76 10.65 12.58
N LEU A 363 -4.82 9.88 12.03
CA LEU A 363 -5.01 9.11 10.80
C LEU A 363 -5.33 7.65 11.16
N LEU A 364 -6.50 7.18 10.78
CA LEU A 364 -6.92 5.82 11.07
C LEU A 364 -6.96 5.00 9.79
N PHE A 365 -6.15 3.95 9.74
CA PHE A 365 -5.98 3.08 8.58
C PHE A 365 -6.64 1.72 8.76
N SER A 366 -7.34 1.26 7.72
CA SER A 366 -7.76 -0.14 7.58
C SER A 366 -7.62 -0.61 6.14
N GLN A 367 -7.33 -1.88 5.96
CA GLN A 367 -7.33 -2.51 4.63
C GLN A 367 -8.75 -2.81 4.13
N MET A 368 -9.70 -2.97 5.07
CA MET A 368 -11.07 -3.33 4.77
C MET A 368 -11.96 -2.09 4.75
N THR A 369 -12.48 -1.72 3.57
CA THR A 369 -13.38 -0.57 3.43
C THR A 369 -14.67 -0.74 4.23
N ARG A 370 -15.19 -1.98 4.33
CA ARG A 370 -16.33 -2.29 5.19
C ARG A 370 -16.05 -2.09 6.69
N MET A 371 -14.81 -2.28 7.13
CA MET A 371 -14.44 -1.94 8.52
C MET A 371 -14.49 -0.42 8.72
N LEU A 372 -14.09 0.36 7.71
CA LEU A 372 -14.26 1.81 7.76
C LEU A 372 -15.74 2.24 7.80
N ASP A 373 -16.66 1.47 7.20
CA ASP A 373 -18.10 1.72 7.31
C ASP A 373 -18.56 1.56 8.77
N ILE A 374 -18.16 0.48 9.44
CA ILE A 374 -18.49 0.23 10.85
C ILE A 374 -17.88 1.31 11.76
N VAL A 375 -16.61 1.67 11.53
CA VAL A 375 -15.95 2.73 12.29
C VAL A 375 -16.64 4.08 12.07
N GLN A 376 -17.11 4.36 10.87
CA GLN A 376 -17.85 5.59 10.57
C GLN A 376 -19.16 5.65 11.38
N ASP A 377 -19.97 4.58 11.40
CA ASP A 377 -21.20 4.50 12.22
C ASP A 377 -20.87 4.69 13.72
N TYR A 378 -19.75 4.10 14.18
CA TYR A 378 -19.25 4.26 15.54
C TYR A 378 -18.86 5.72 15.83
N LEU A 379 -18.14 6.40 14.94
CA LEU A 379 -17.75 7.81 15.12
C LEU A 379 -18.97 8.73 15.14
N GLU A 380 -19.97 8.47 14.32
CA GLU A 380 -21.26 9.17 14.36
C GLU A 380 -21.97 8.95 15.70
N TYR A 381 -21.94 7.73 16.24
CA TYR A 381 -22.52 7.41 17.56
C TYR A 381 -21.85 8.18 18.70
N ARG A 382 -20.52 8.30 18.68
CA ARG A 382 -19.75 9.05 19.69
C ARG A 382 -19.72 10.57 19.43
N GLY A 383 -20.14 11.03 18.25
CA GLY A 383 -20.14 12.45 17.87
C GLY A 383 -18.77 13.02 17.53
N TYR A 384 -17.81 12.18 17.13
CA TYR A 384 -16.48 12.63 16.70
C TYR A 384 -16.51 13.22 15.29
N SER A 385 -15.75 14.32 15.08
CA SER A 385 -15.57 14.89 13.74
C SER A 385 -14.61 14.04 12.91
N TYR A 386 -15.01 13.68 11.69
CA TYR A 386 -14.19 12.87 10.81
C TYR A 386 -14.37 13.24 9.34
N GLU A 387 -13.35 12.86 8.54
CA GLU A 387 -13.40 12.81 7.09
C GLU A 387 -12.98 11.42 6.61
N ARG A 388 -13.32 11.05 5.37
CA ARG A 388 -13.02 9.73 4.84
C ARG A 388 -12.45 9.78 3.44
N VAL A 389 -11.42 8.95 3.19
CA VAL A 389 -10.76 8.79 1.90
C VAL A 389 -10.47 7.31 1.62
N ASP A 390 -11.21 6.73 0.70
CA ASP A 390 -11.00 5.36 0.21
C ASP A 390 -11.11 5.26 -1.32
N GLY A 391 -11.07 4.02 -1.84
CA GLY A 391 -11.13 3.78 -3.29
C GLY A 391 -12.49 4.07 -3.93
N SER A 392 -13.57 4.18 -3.16
CA SER A 392 -14.93 4.45 -3.64
C SER A 392 -15.23 5.95 -3.78
N VAL A 393 -14.46 6.78 -3.08
CA VAL A 393 -14.63 8.24 -3.05
C VAL A 393 -14.14 8.87 -4.35
N ARG A 394 -14.94 9.73 -4.97
CA ARG A 394 -14.59 10.44 -6.19
C ARG A 394 -13.42 11.39 -5.95
N ARG A 395 -12.62 11.67 -7.01
CA ARG A 395 -11.44 12.52 -6.91
C ARG A 395 -11.71 13.90 -6.29
N GLU A 396 -12.79 14.55 -6.71
CA GLU A 396 -13.17 15.88 -6.21
C GLU A 396 -13.52 15.85 -4.72
N GLU A 397 -14.33 14.87 -4.31
CA GLU A 397 -14.71 14.65 -2.91
C GLU A 397 -13.48 14.31 -2.06
N ARG A 398 -12.57 13.48 -2.59
CA ARG A 398 -11.30 13.14 -1.95
C ARG A 398 -10.44 14.38 -1.68
N ASN A 399 -10.28 15.24 -2.68
CA ASN A 399 -9.51 16.49 -2.52
C ASN A 399 -10.17 17.42 -1.50
N LEU A 400 -11.50 17.45 -1.47
CA LEU A 400 -12.26 18.24 -0.49
C LEU A 400 -12.05 17.69 0.93
N SER A 401 -12.16 16.38 1.15
CA SER A 401 -11.92 15.75 2.46
C SER A 401 -10.50 16.01 2.97
N ILE A 402 -9.50 15.90 2.10
CA ILE A 402 -8.11 16.21 2.46
C ILE A 402 -7.95 17.69 2.80
N ARG A 403 -8.55 18.59 2.02
CA ARG A 403 -8.53 20.02 2.29
C ARG A 403 -9.23 20.35 3.60
N ASN A 404 -10.40 19.77 3.85
CA ASN A 404 -11.12 19.94 5.11
C ASN A 404 -10.28 19.50 6.29
N PHE A 405 -9.66 18.30 6.21
CA PHE A 405 -8.77 17.82 7.27
C PHE A 405 -7.59 18.77 7.52
N LYS A 406 -7.05 19.44 6.50
CA LYS A 406 -5.96 20.40 6.66
C LYS A 406 -6.39 21.74 7.26
N THR A 407 -7.55 22.25 6.86
CA THR A 407 -7.98 23.62 7.16
C THR A 407 -8.98 23.74 8.30
N LYS A 408 -9.71 22.67 8.60
CA LYS A 408 -10.71 22.62 9.66
C LYS A 408 -10.19 21.79 10.83
N ASP A 409 -10.79 22.01 11.99
CA ASP A 409 -10.51 21.20 13.17
C ASP A 409 -11.28 19.87 13.13
N ILE A 410 -10.74 18.93 12.36
CA ILE A 410 -11.27 17.59 12.20
C ILE A 410 -10.37 16.62 12.96
N PHE A 411 -10.97 15.84 13.87
CA PHE A 411 -10.26 14.95 14.75
C PHE A 411 -9.65 13.75 14.00
N ILE A 412 -10.45 13.09 13.16
CA ILE A 412 -10.05 11.81 12.53
C ILE A 412 -10.15 11.89 11.01
N LEU A 413 -9.13 11.37 10.32
CA LEU A 413 -9.18 11.05 8.91
C LEU A 413 -9.16 9.52 8.72
N LEU A 414 -10.28 8.97 8.24
CA LEU A 414 -10.42 7.55 7.90
C LEU A 414 -9.80 7.27 6.53
N LEU A 415 -8.90 6.31 6.46
CA LEU A 415 -8.13 6.00 5.26
C LEU A 415 -8.13 4.50 4.98
N SER A 416 -8.43 4.10 3.74
CA SER A 416 -8.02 2.75 3.35
C SER A 416 -6.51 2.73 3.09
N THR A 417 -5.78 1.69 3.55
CA THR A 417 -4.32 1.60 3.42
C THR A 417 -3.85 1.80 1.98
N LYS A 418 -4.57 1.24 1.01
CA LYS A 418 -4.26 1.41 -0.42
C LYS A 418 -4.49 2.84 -0.93
N ALA A 419 -5.57 3.49 -0.53
CA ALA A 419 -5.88 4.84 -1.01
C ALA A 419 -5.07 5.91 -0.26
N GLY A 420 -4.83 5.73 1.04
CA GLY A 420 -4.01 6.62 1.86
C GLY A 420 -2.51 6.42 1.66
N GLY A 421 -2.08 5.23 1.22
CA GLY A 421 -0.68 4.87 1.02
C GLY A 421 0.04 5.64 -0.10
N VAL A 422 -0.65 6.42 -0.94
CA VAL A 422 -0.01 7.03 -2.10
C VAL A 422 -0.05 8.56 -2.05
N GLY A 423 1.14 9.18 -1.88
CA GLY A 423 1.48 10.56 -2.22
C GLY A 423 0.80 11.71 -1.47
N LEU A 424 -0.07 11.43 -0.49
CA LEU A 424 -0.72 12.48 0.30
C LEU A 424 0.25 13.15 1.28
N ASN A 425 0.06 14.44 1.54
CA ASN A 425 0.73 15.16 2.62
C ASN A 425 -0.28 15.42 3.74
N LEU A 426 -0.08 14.79 4.91
CA LEU A 426 -0.98 14.81 6.05
C LEU A 426 -0.19 15.10 7.35
N THR A 427 0.72 16.09 7.29
CA THR A 427 1.58 16.50 8.41
C THR A 427 0.81 17.19 9.55
N GLU A 428 -0.46 17.46 9.35
CA GLU A 428 -1.35 18.00 10.38
C GLU A 428 -1.70 16.98 11.46
N ALA A 429 -1.54 15.68 11.17
CA ALA A 429 -1.75 14.59 12.13
C ALA A 429 -0.46 14.28 12.89
N ASP A 430 -0.59 13.98 14.16
CA ASP A 430 0.48 13.55 15.07
C ASP A 430 0.31 12.10 15.55
N THR A 431 -0.82 11.48 15.24
CA THR A 431 -1.13 10.11 15.64
C THR A 431 -1.62 9.29 14.45
N VAL A 432 -1.07 8.08 14.31
CA VAL A 432 -1.44 7.14 13.25
C VAL A 432 -1.89 5.84 13.89
N ILE A 433 -3.10 5.39 13.58
CA ILE A 433 -3.66 4.12 14.08
C ILE A 433 -3.85 3.15 12.93
N PHE A 434 -3.27 1.95 13.06
CA PHE A 434 -3.54 0.83 12.17
C PHE A 434 -4.51 -0.14 12.85
N LEU A 435 -5.73 -0.27 12.32
CA LEU A 435 -6.71 -1.25 12.79
C LEU A 435 -6.31 -2.68 12.42
N ASP A 436 -5.76 -2.83 11.23
CA ASP A 436 -5.25 -4.09 10.71
C ASP A 436 -3.96 -3.86 9.92
N ASN A 437 -3.03 -4.82 9.99
CA ASN A 437 -1.73 -4.74 9.36
C ASN A 437 -1.72 -5.42 7.99
N ASP A 438 -0.87 -4.95 7.07
CA ASP A 438 -0.70 -5.56 5.76
C ASP A 438 0.33 -6.71 5.83
N PHE A 439 0.15 -7.75 5.00
CA PHE A 439 1.17 -8.76 4.75
C PHE A 439 2.46 -8.17 4.16
N ASN A 440 2.32 -7.09 3.40
CA ASN A 440 3.44 -6.33 2.90
C ASN A 440 3.67 -5.11 3.80
N PRO A 441 4.66 -5.14 4.69
CA PRO A 441 4.93 -4.06 5.65
C PRO A 441 5.25 -2.73 4.96
N GLN A 442 5.70 -2.76 3.71
CA GLN A 442 5.98 -1.55 2.94
C GLN A 442 4.71 -0.71 2.70
N ASN A 443 3.52 -1.33 2.62
CA ASN A 443 2.26 -0.59 2.49
C ASN A 443 1.96 0.23 3.74
N ASP A 444 2.21 -0.35 4.92
CA ASP A 444 2.04 0.33 6.20
C ASP A 444 3.08 1.46 6.38
N LEU A 445 4.34 1.22 6.00
CA LEU A 445 5.38 2.25 6.01
C LEU A 445 5.04 3.41 5.05
N GLN A 446 4.47 3.09 3.88
CA GLN A 446 3.98 4.10 2.95
C GLN A 446 2.88 4.95 3.58
N ALA A 447 1.90 4.32 4.24
CA ALA A 447 0.83 5.00 4.95
C ALA A 447 1.36 5.89 6.08
N LEU A 448 2.27 5.37 6.90
CA LEU A 448 2.93 6.10 7.97
C LEU A 448 3.69 7.34 7.46
N SER A 449 4.37 7.22 6.33
CA SER A 449 5.14 8.31 5.72
C SER A 449 4.27 9.50 5.26
N ARG A 450 2.95 9.43 5.39
CA ARG A 450 2.04 10.55 5.14
C ARG A 450 2.01 11.55 6.29
N ALA A 451 2.15 11.08 7.54
CA ALA A 451 2.27 11.91 8.73
C ALA A 451 3.72 12.23 9.08
N HIS A 452 4.61 11.22 9.07
CA HIS A 452 6.02 11.39 9.43
C HIS A 452 6.87 11.67 8.19
N ARG A 453 7.00 12.94 7.83
CA ARG A 453 7.74 13.43 6.67
C ARG A 453 8.26 14.85 6.88
N ILE A 454 9.11 15.32 5.96
CA ILE A 454 9.59 16.71 5.93
C ILE A 454 8.39 17.68 5.98
N GLY A 455 8.41 18.60 6.96
CA GLY A 455 7.31 19.53 7.26
C GLY A 455 6.50 19.14 8.50
N GLN A 456 6.71 17.98 9.10
CA GLN A 456 6.15 17.65 10.40
C GLN A 456 6.84 18.43 11.52
N THR A 457 6.05 18.99 12.43
CA THR A 457 6.53 19.83 13.57
C THR A 457 6.27 19.20 14.93
N ARG A 458 5.50 18.09 14.97
CA ARG A 458 5.13 17.40 16.20
C ARG A 458 5.69 15.98 16.19
N PRO A 459 6.07 15.42 17.35
CA PRO A 459 6.36 14.00 17.46
C PRO A 459 5.18 13.16 16.96
N VAL A 460 5.47 12.06 16.26
CA VAL A 460 4.44 11.20 15.67
C VAL A 460 4.39 9.88 16.42
N LYS A 461 3.20 9.55 16.92
CA LYS A 461 2.94 8.26 17.55
C LYS A 461 2.16 7.33 16.63
N VAL A 462 2.64 6.10 16.52
CA VAL A 462 2.05 5.06 15.68
C VAL A 462 1.52 3.95 16.55
N ILE A 463 0.22 3.72 16.52
CA ILE A 463 -0.46 2.70 17.31
C ILE A 463 -0.90 1.59 16.37
N ARG A 464 -0.45 0.36 16.65
CA ARG A 464 -0.88 -0.83 15.91
C ARG A 464 -1.76 -1.67 16.82
N LEU A 465 -2.98 -1.98 16.37
CA LEU A 465 -3.88 -2.88 17.09
C LEU A 465 -3.70 -4.30 16.56
N CYS A 466 -3.57 -5.25 17.46
CA CYS A 466 -3.35 -6.65 17.13
C CYS A 466 -4.18 -7.56 18.04
N GLY A 467 -4.90 -8.50 17.47
CA GLY A 467 -5.62 -9.51 18.22
C GLY A 467 -4.64 -10.54 18.82
N ARG A 468 -4.61 -10.66 20.15
CA ARG A 468 -3.75 -11.63 20.85
C ARG A 468 -4.15 -13.06 20.52
N ASP A 469 -3.19 -13.94 20.30
CA ASP A 469 -3.37 -15.35 19.93
C ASP A 469 -4.19 -15.56 18.65
N THR A 470 -4.15 -14.60 17.73
CA THR A 470 -4.88 -14.66 16.46
C THR A 470 -3.95 -14.66 15.24
N VAL A 471 -4.55 -14.87 14.06
CA VAL A 471 -3.82 -14.78 12.79
C VAL A 471 -3.17 -13.41 12.55
N GLU A 472 -3.60 -12.34 13.23
CA GLU A 472 -3.00 -11.01 13.08
C GLU A 472 -1.59 -10.96 13.68
N GLU A 473 -1.37 -11.62 14.80
CA GLU A 473 -0.08 -11.63 15.50
C GLU A 473 1.01 -12.31 14.66
N ILE A 474 0.71 -13.46 14.07
CA ILE A 474 1.68 -14.13 13.19
C ILE A 474 1.91 -13.37 11.88
N ILE A 475 0.87 -12.70 11.33
CA ILE A 475 1.01 -11.84 10.16
C ILE A 475 1.98 -10.69 10.50
N LEU A 476 1.83 -10.06 11.66
CA LEU A 476 2.68 -8.96 12.10
C LEU A 476 4.13 -9.42 12.33
N SER A 477 4.32 -10.55 13.01
CA SER A 477 5.64 -11.15 13.22
C SER A 477 6.36 -11.43 11.90
N ARG A 478 5.67 -12.02 10.91
CA ARG A 478 6.23 -12.26 9.57
C ARG A 478 6.49 -10.97 8.80
N ALA A 479 5.63 -9.95 8.95
CA ALA A 479 5.87 -8.63 8.36
C ALA A 479 7.12 -7.97 8.96
N ALA A 480 7.34 -8.06 10.28
CA ALA A 480 8.53 -7.58 10.95
C ALA A 480 9.80 -8.30 10.47
N SER A 481 9.74 -9.62 10.33
CA SER A 481 10.85 -10.42 9.78
C SER A 481 11.20 -10.00 8.35
N LYS A 482 10.19 -9.73 7.50
CA LYS A 482 10.40 -9.21 6.14
C LYS A 482 11.06 -7.83 6.12
N LEU A 483 10.69 -6.94 7.04
CA LEU A 483 11.32 -5.62 7.16
C LEU A 483 12.79 -5.73 7.53
N ARG A 484 13.11 -6.49 8.59
CA ARG A 484 14.50 -6.74 8.99
C ARG A 484 15.33 -7.28 7.82
N LEU A 485 14.80 -8.27 7.08
CA LEU A 485 15.46 -8.79 5.89
C LEU A 485 15.66 -7.72 4.81
N THR A 486 14.66 -6.86 4.57
CA THR A 486 14.75 -5.81 3.55
C THR A 486 15.82 -4.77 3.92
N ASP A 487 15.87 -4.35 5.18
CA ASP A 487 16.84 -3.37 5.67
C ASP A 487 18.26 -3.97 5.63
N THR A 488 18.42 -5.19 6.13
CA THR A 488 19.71 -5.92 6.07
C THR A 488 20.18 -6.15 4.63
N VAL A 489 19.26 -6.43 3.70
CA VAL A 489 19.58 -6.60 2.28
C VAL A 489 20.08 -5.32 1.63
N ILE A 490 19.45 -4.19 1.96
CA ILE A 490 19.77 -2.91 1.33
C ILE A 490 21.02 -2.30 1.95
N GLU A 491 21.19 -2.44 3.27
CA GLU A 491 22.33 -1.90 3.99
C GLU A 491 23.55 -2.84 3.97
N GLU A 492 23.32 -4.15 4.01
CA GLU A 492 24.36 -5.17 4.11
C GLU A 492 24.38 -6.20 2.98
N GLY A 493 23.44 -6.15 2.03
CA GLY A 493 23.40 -7.01 0.83
C GLY A 493 22.82 -8.41 1.05
N HIS A 494 21.78 -8.55 1.89
CA HIS A 494 21.16 -9.86 2.19
C HIS A 494 19.87 -10.13 1.44
N PHE A 495 19.75 -11.32 0.86
CA PHE A 495 18.49 -11.85 0.33
C PHE A 495 18.22 -13.25 0.88
N SER A 496 17.11 -13.42 1.58
CA SER A 496 16.45 -14.72 1.67
C SER A 496 15.17 -14.67 0.85
N GLN A 497 14.97 -15.65 -0.03
CA GLN A 497 13.69 -15.80 -0.73
C GLN A 497 12.60 -16.10 0.28
N MET A 498 11.64 -15.18 0.45
CA MET A 498 10.31 -15.56 0.88
C MET A 498 9.46 -15.68 -0.38
N ASP A 499 9.40 -16.87 -0.94
CA ASP A 499 8.38 -17.25 -1.91
C ASP A 499 6.98 -17.01 -1.31
N ASN A 500 5.96 -16.88 -2.16
CA ASN A 500 4.57 -16.91 -1.72
C ASN A 500 4.41 -18.00 -0.68
N ALA A 501 3.82 -17.69 0.48
CA ALA A 501 3.69 -18.59 1.60
C ALA A 501 3.27 -19.99 1.11
N SER A 502 4.05 -21.00 1.44
CA SER A 502 3.73 -22.38 1.09
C SER A 502 2.44 -22.82 1.76
N ASP A 503 1.77 -23.86 1.27
CA ASP A 503 0.56 -24.40 1.92
C ASP A 503 0.83 -24.78 3.38
N PHE A 504 2.04 -25.23 3.69
CA PHE A 504 2.48 -25.52 5.05
C PHE A 504 2.54 -24.27 5.93
N GLU A 505 3.12 -23.17 5.42
CA GLU A 505 3.18 -21.90 6.14
C GLU A 505 1.80 -21.27 6.37
N LEU A 506 0.88 -21.41 5.41
CA LEU A 506 -0.51 -20.97 5.57
C LEU A 506 -1.24 -21.79 6.63
N LYS A 507 -1.02 -23.10 6.68
CA LYS A 507 -1.59 -23.96 7.73
C LYS A 507 -1.07 -23.55 9.12
N GLU A 508 0.22 -23.27 9.25
CA GLU A 508 0.82 -22.81 10.51
C GLU A 508 0.20 -21.49 10.98
N ILE A 509 -0.02 -20.52 10.07
CA ILE A 509 -0.72 -19.27 10.37
C ILE A 509 -2.13 -19.52 10.88
N LEU A 510 -2.87 -20.44 10.26
CA LEU A 510 -4.25 -20.73 10.61
C LEU A 510 -4.39 -21.46 11.95
N THR A 511 -3.38 -22.20 12.36
CA THR A 511 -3.39 -22.99 13.61
C THR A 511 -2.75 -22.27 14.79
N PHE A 512 -2.10 -21.13 14.56
CA PHE A 512 -1.46 -20.33 15.61
C PHE A 512 -2.47 -19.85 16.67
N GLY A 513 -2.12 -20.00 17.93
CA GLY A 513 -2.88 -19.48 19.08
C GLY A 513 -4.26 -20.11 19.31
N THR A 514 -4.71 -21.04 18.44
CA THR A 514 -6.08 -21.58 18.52
C THR A 514 -6.38 -22.32 19.81
N SER A 515 -5.42 -23.02 20.39
CA SER A 515 -5.59 -23.75 21.65
C SER A 515 -5.78 -22.79 22.83
N SER A 516 -4.99 -21.74 22.93
CA SER A 516 -5.08 -20.70 23.96
C SER A 516 -6.39 -19.92 23.83
N LEU A 517 -6.74 -19.55 22.62
CA LEU A 517 -7.93 -18.76 22.29
C LEU A 517 -9.25 -19.52 22.56
N LEU A 518 -9.27 -20.83 22.33
CA LEU A 518 -10.44 -21.68 22.53
C LEU A 518 -10.57 -22.19 23.99
N ALA A 519 -9.53 -22.09 24.79
CA ALA A 519 -9.51 -22.53 26.19
C ALA A 519 -10.33 -21.65 27.13
N THR A 520 -10.58 -20.38 26.77
CA THR A 520 -11.28 -19.42 27.63
C THR A 520 -12.58 -18.99 26.99
N ASP A 521 -13.72 -19.28 27.65
CA ASP A 521 -15.05 -18.81 27.23
C ASP A 521 -15.31 -17.34 27.61
N GLU A 522 -14.54 -16.77 28.54
CA GLU A 522 -14.69 -15.41 29.00
C GLU A 522 -14.18 -14.39 27.95
N SER A 523 -14.94 -13.31 27.77
CA SER A 523 -14.54 -12.17 26.96
C SER A 523 -13.37 -11.45 27.67
N PHE A 524 -12.16 -11.62 27.15
CA PHE A 524 -10.97 -10.97 27.69
C PHE A 524 -10.82 -9.59 27.06
N VAL A 525 -11.48 -8.60 27.65
CA VAL A 525 -11.16 -7.19 27.38
C VAL A 525 -10.03 -6.83 28.34
N LEU A 526 -8.80 -6.76 27.84
CA LEU A 526 -7.65 -6.28 28.62
C LEU A 526 -7.97 -4.86 29.10
N ASP A 527 -7.94 -4.65 30.40
CA ASP A 527 -7.93 -3.31 30.98
C ASP A 527 -6.51 -2.77 30.82
N VAL A 528 -6.28 -2.07 29.73
CA VAL A 528 -4.97 -1.49 29.41
C VAL A 528 -4.93 -0.11 30.06
N ASP A 529 -3.95 0.12 30.93
CA ASP A 529 -3.63 1.48 31.34
C ASP A 529 -3.08 2.25 30.14
N LEU A 530 -3.91 3.18 29.63
CA LEU A 530 -3.59 3.92 28.42
C LEU A 530 -2.48 4.95 28.64
N GLU A 531 -2.37 5.54 29.82
CA GLU A 531 -1.30 6.47 30.14
C GLU A 531 0.06 5.78 30.19
N GLU A 532 0.10 4.57 30.79
CA GLU A 532 1.30 3.75 30.80
C GLU A 532 1.67 3.26 29.38
N SER A 533 0.67 2.82 28.60
CA SER A 533 0.89 2.23 27.27
C SER A 533 1.15 3.27 26.19
N LEU A 534 0.41 4.37 26.20
CA LEU A 534 0.52 5.43 25.18
C LEU A 534 1.53 6.51 25.54
N GLY A 535 1.90 6.61 26.84
CA GLY A 535 2.77 7.67 27.34
C GLY A 535 2.03 9.01 27.52
N ARG A 536 2.77 9.99 28.03
CA ARG A 536 2.22 11.30 28.41
C ARG A 536 2.09 12.23 27.21
N SER A 537 1.09 13.10 27.28
CA SER A 537 0.83 14.14 26.29
C SER A 537 0.55 15.45 26.98
N GLU A 538 1.06 16.55 26.44
CA GLU A 538 0.77 17.91 26.90
C GLU A 538 0.42 18.83 25.71
N ASN A 539 -0.70 19.55 25.84
CA ASN A 539 -1.16 20.52 24.81
C ASN A 539 -1.19 19.96 23.37
N GLY A 540 -1.65 18.74 23.20
CA GLY A 540 -1.71 18.07 21.90
C GLY A 540 -0.34 17.69 21.31
N LYS A 541 0.68 17.50 22.16
CA LYS A 541 2.00 17.03 21.75
C LYS A 541 2.43 15.85 22.60
N TRP A 542 2.93 14.80 21.96
CA TRP A 542 3.51 13.65 22.63
C TRP A 542 4.83 14.00 23.30
N LEU A 543 4.99 13.60 24.55
CA LEU A 543 6.26 13.68 25.30
C LEU A 543 6.99 12.35 25.10
N ILE A 544 7.92 12.31 24.14
CA ILE A 544 8.74 11.12 23.89
C ILE A 544 10.05 11.27 24.66
N GLU A 545 10.22 10.46 25.71
CA GLU A 545 11.43 10.41 26.54
C GLU A 545 12.63 9.90 25.73
N GLU A 546 13.84 10.40 26.05
CA GLU A 546 15.08 9.92 25.46
C GLU A 546 15.49 8.63 26.16
N LYS A 547 15.14 7.49 25.59
CA LYS A 547 15.82 6.23 25.93
C LYS A 547 17.09 6.17 25.10
N GLU A 548 18.23 6.42 25.76
CA GLU A 548 19.54 6.24 25.13
C GLU A 548 19.75 4.75 24.83
N GLY A 549 19.89 4.40 23.56
CA GLY A 549 20.58 3.18 23.14
C GLY A 549 19.75 1.97 22.70
N GLU A 550 18.42 2.07 22.51
CA GLU A 550 17.70 0.98 21.88
C GLU A 550 17.26 1.36 20.44
N GLU A 551 17.89 0.73 19.48
CA GLU A 551 17.37 0.68 18.10
C GLU A 551 15.90 0.28 18.12
N GLU A 552 15.08 0.91 17.25
CA GLU A 552 13.63 0.67 17.07
C GLU A 552 13.32 -0.80 16.70
N ASN A 553 13.56 -1.70 17.62
CA ASN A 553 13.11 -3.07 17.50
C ASN A 553 11.70 -3.16 18.06
N ILE A 554 10.75 -3.56 17.21
CA ILE A 554 9.51 -4.17 17.68
C ILE A 554 9.98 -5.39 18.47
N THR A 555 10.14 -5.24 19.78
CA THR A 555 10.46 -6.36 20.65
C THR A 555 9.23 -7.27 20.64
N ALA A 556 9.24 -8.25 19.75
CA ALA A 556 8.52 -9.48 20.03
C ALA A 556 9.14 -10.02 21.29
N ALA A 557 8.34 -10.14 22.35
CA ALA A 557 8.74 -10.84 23.57
C ALA A 557 9.40 -12.16 23.13
N GLU A 558 10.65 -12.36 23.51
CA GLU A 558 11.34 -13.61 23.26
C GLU A 558 10.61 -14.71 24.03
N ASP A 559 10.01 -15.62 23.30
CA ASP A 559 9.32 -16.79 23.83
C ASP A 559 10.30 -17.73 24.55
N GLU A 560 10.18 -17.81 25.86
CA GLU A 560 10.77 -18.88 26.67
C GLU A 560 10.02 -20.22 26.55
N ASP A 561 9.04 -20.37 25.63
CA ASP A 561 8.19 -21.57 25.58
C ASP A 561 8.26 -22.35 24.26
N LYS A 562 9.49 -22.62 23.76
CA LYS A 562 9.74 -23.32 22.50
C LYS A 562 9.48 -24.84 22.50
N ASN A 563 8.90 -25.45 23.55
CA ASN A 563 8.92 -26.93 23.68
C ASN A 563 7.58 -27.59 23.98
N ARG A 564 6.43 -27.07 23.55
CA ARG A 564 5.15 -27.81 23.64
C ARG A 564 4.60 -28.14 22.27
N PRO A 565 4.37 -29.42 21.93
CA PRO A 565 3.67 -29.79 20.72
C PRO A 565 2.19 -29.45 20.86
N HIS A 566 1.75 -28.33 20.30
CA HIS A 566 0.35 -27.93 20.32
C HIS A 566 -0.46 -28.75 19.30
N ARG A 567 -1.29 -29.67 19.77
CA ARG A 567 -2.34 -30.27 18.97
C ARG A 567 -3.59 -29.38 19.04
N MET A 568 -4.03 -28.87 17.92
CA MET A 568 -5.11 -27.89 17.72
C MET A 568 -6.45 -28.24 18.38
N TYR A 569 -6.72 -29.51 18.68
CA TYR A 569 -8.03 -30.01 19.16
C TYR A 569 -7.95 -30.80 20.47
N SER A 570 -6.80 -30.81 21.14
CA SER A 570 -6.63 -31.55 22.39
C SER A 570 -6.40 -30.54 23.52
N PHE A 571 -7.40 -30.46 24.43
CA PHE A 571 -7.32 -29.65 25.65
C PHE A 571 -7.70 -30.52 26.86
N GLU A 572 -6.91 -30.47 27.92
CA GLU A 572 -7.10 -31.27 29.16
C GLU A 572 -7.36 -32.78 28.93
N GLY A 573 -6.73 -33.37 27.89
CA GLY A 573 -6.90 -34.79 27.59
C GLY A 573 -8.18 -35.14 26.81
N MET A 574 -9.00 -34.17 26.42
CA MET A 574 -10.16 -34.35 25.57
C MET A 574 -9.92 -33.86 24.15
N ASP A 575 -10.28 -34.68 23.15
CA ASP A 575 -10.17 -34.41 21.74
C ASP A 575 -11.46 -33.78 21.20
N TYR A 576 -11.44 -32.47 21.02
CA TYR A 576 -12.58 -31.68 20.51
C TYR A 576 -12.80 -31.79 18.98
N SER A 577 -11.98 -32.56 18.29
CA SER A 577 -12.19 -32.82 16.85
C SER A 577 -13.45 -33.65 16.58
N LYS A 578 -14.00 -34.29 17.58
CA LYS A 578 -15.08 -35.30 17.41
C LYS A 578 -16.45 -34.94 17.99
N VAL A 579 -16.57 -33.93 18.84
CA VAL A 579 -17.86 -33.61 19.51
C VAL A 579 -18.06 -32.11 19.65
N PRO A 580 -18.84 -31.46 18.75
CA PRO A 580 -19.35 -30.12 18.98
C PRO A 580 -20.69 -30.14 19.71
N SER A 581 -20.97 -29.15 20.57
CA SER A 581 -22.28 -28.99 21.19
C SER A 581 -23.36 -28.75 20.11
N THR A 582 -24.53 -29.36 20.29
CA THR A 582 -25.62 -29.37 19.29
C THR A 582 -26.27 -28.01 19.07
N GLU A 583 -26.21 -27.10 20.03
CA GLU A 583 -26.83 -25.75 19.96
C GLU A 583 -26.00 -24.74 19.18
N ASP A 584 -24.67 -24.72 19.37
CA ASP A 584 -23.76 -23.83 18.62
C ASP A 584 -23.68 -24.20 17.15
N LYS A 585 -23.79 -25.50 16.82
CA LYS A 585 -23.80 -25.98 15.43
C LYS A 585 -25.02 -25.50 14.65
N TYR A 586 -26.19 -25.55 15.26
CA TYR A 586 -27.42 -25.25 14.53
C TYR A 586 -27.53 -23.78 14.20
N TRP A 587 -27.24 -22.90 15.15
CA TRP A 587 -27.35 -21.46 14.96
C TRP A 587 -26.32 -20.91 14.00
N ILE A 588 -25.05 -21.35 14.11
CA ILE A 588 -23.96 -20.88 13.25
C ILE A 588 -24.01 -21.55 11.87
N ALA A 589 -24.38 -22.84 11.79
CA ALA A 589 -24.52 -23.54 10.53
C ALA A 589 -25.71 -23.03 9.70
N CYS A 590 -26.85 -22.69 10.32
CA CYS A 590 -27.96 -22.06 9.62
C CYS A 590 -27.56 -20.68 9.06
N ARG A 591 -26.90 -19.85 9.84
CA ARG A 591 -26.47 -18.51 9.41
C ARG A 591 -25.35 -18.52 8.36
N LEU A 592 -24.43 -19.48 8.45
CA LEU A 592 -23.36 -19.65 7.45
C LEU A 592 -23.83 -20.42 6.20
N ALA A 593 -24.84 -21.29 6.29
CA ALA A 593 -25.43 -21.97 5.16
C ALA A 593 -26.31 -21.05 4.31
N GLU A 594 -27.05 -20.13 4.93
CA GLU A 594 -27.76 -19.06 4.24
C GLU A 594 -26.79 -18.16 3.44
N GLN A 595 -25.58 -17.92 3.95
CA GLN A 595 -24.54 -17.18 3.22
C GLN A 595 -23.96 -17.94 2.00
N SER A 596 -23.94 -19.26 2.03
CA SER A 596 -23.42 -20.07 0.92
C SER A 596 -24.41 -20.16 -0.24
N ALA A 597 -25.71 -20.10 0.04
CA ALA A 597 -26.76 -20.11 -0.97
C ALA A 597 -26.90 -18.75 -1.71
N VAL A 598 -26.43 -17.66 -1.10
CA VAL A 598 -26.51 -16.29 -1.66
C VAL A 598 -25.24 -15.90 -2.42
N GLN A 599 -24.15 -16.68 -2.31
CA GLN A 599 -22.84 -16.35 -2.93
C GLN A 599 -22.78 -16.58 -4.45
N GLU A 600 -23.79 -17.16 -5.07
CA GLU A 600 -23.81 -17.27 -6.55
C GLU A 600 -24.34 -16.02 -7.27
N ASP A 601 -25.00 -15.06 -6.59
CA ASP A 601 -25.66 -13.95 -7.31
C ASP A 601 -25.45 -12.51 -6.83
N THR A 602 -24.77 -12.19 -5.70
CA THR A 602 -24.60 -10.76 -5.33
C THR A 602 -23.35 -10.47 -4.48
N GLU A 603 -22.38 -9.79 -5.06
CA GLU A 603 -21.22 -9.19 -4.39
C GLU A 603 -21.54 -7.92 -3.56
N THR A 604 -22.73 -7.69 -3.05
CA THR A 604 -23.14 -6.36 -2.56
C THR A 604 -23.90 -6.26 -1.25
N GLU A 605 -23.98 -7.27 -0.40
CA GLU A 605 -24.69 -7.12 0.88
C GLU A 605 -23.82 -7.43 2.09
N GLY A 606 -23.30 -6.40 2.73
CA GLY A 606 -22.63 -6.38 4.03
C GLY A 606 -23.12 -5.19 4.84
N HIS A 607 -22.46 -4.89 5.95
CA HIS A 607 -22.73 -3.67 6.71
C HIS A 607 -22.72 -2.46 5.78
N HIS A 608 -23.83 -1.76 5.69
CA HIS A 608 -24.01 -0.52 4.94
C HIS A 608 -24.17 0.63 5.91
N LEU A 609 -23.62 1.80 5.55
CA LEU A 609 -23.89 3.04 6.27
C LEU A 609 -25.41 3.26 6.37
N ARG A 610 -25.91 3.35 7.60
CA ARG A 610 -27.36 3.48 7.89
C ARG A 610 -27.90 4.85 7.55
N SER A 611 -27.06 5.87 7.60
CA SER A 611 -27.40 7.21 7.20
C SER A 611 -26.57 7.66 6.01
N LYS A 612 -27.22 8.01 4.91
CA LYS A 612 -26.62 8.77 3.81
C LYS A 612 -26.58 10.28 4.15
N THR A 613 -26.77 10.65 5.38
CA THR A 613 -26.62 12.01 5.84
C THR A 613 -25.15 12.37 5.79
N ARG A 614 -24.74 12.99 4.70
CA ARG A 614 -23.51 13.79 4.63
C ARG A 614 -23.45 14.63 5.88
N ALA A 615 -22.35 14.58 6.61
CA ALA A 615 -22.09 15.44 7.74
C ALA A 615 -22.60 16.85 7.44
N LEU A 616 -23.42 17.38 8.33
CA LEU A 616 -24.06 18.69 8.29
C LEU A 616 -23.05 19.84 8.41
N PHE A 617 -22.01 19.87 7.58
CA PHE A 617 -21.08 20.99 7.47
C PHE A 617 -20.74 21.29 6.01
N CYS A 618 -21.78 21.42 5.19
CA CYS A 618 -21.65 22.03 3.86
C CYS A 618 -22.68 23.17 3.77
N GLU A 619 -22.43 24.26 4.48
CA GLU A 619 -23.08 25.52 4.14
C GLU A 619 -22.48 26.07 2.85
N SER A 620 -23.38 26.23 1.87
CA SER A 620 -23.33 27.14 0.73
C SER A 620 -22.18 27.01 -0.26
N LEU A 621 -22.40 26.10 -1.25
CA LEU A 621 -22.00 26.38 -2.62
C LEU A 621 -23.23 26.21 -3.52
N PRO A 622 -23.48 27.10 -4.49
CA PRO A 622 -24.65 27.00 -5.37
C PRO A 622 -24.55 25.72 -6.20
N SER A 623 -25.54 24.86 -6.02
CA SER A 623 -25.66 23.59 -6.70
C SER A 623 -26.01 23.79 -8.17
N THR A 624 -25.06 23.57 -9.05
CA THR A 624 -25.31 23.15 -10.43
C THR A 624 -25.12 21.63 -10.59
N SER A 625 -25.53 20.86 -9.61
CA SER A 625 -25.66 19.41 -9.77
C SER A 625 -27.11 19.07 -9.91
N ARG A 626 -27.47 18.52 -11.10
CA ARG A 626 -28.79 17.92 -11.34
C ARG A 626 -29.13 17.01 -10.18
N ILE A 627 -30.10 17.42 -9.36
CA ILE A 627 -30.79 16.59 -8.39
C ILE A 627 -31.27 15.37 -9.16
N LYS A 628 -30.77 14.19 -8.86
CA LYS A 628 -31.34 12.95 -9.39
C LYS A 628 -32.72 12.82 -8.75
N ARG A 629 -33.74 13.18 -9.50
CA ARG A 629 -35.16 12.95 -9.20
C ARG A 629 -35.34 11.46 -8.90
N CYS A 630 -36.02 11.11 -7.83
CA CYS A 630 -36.47 9.75 -7.59
C CYS A 630 -37.25 9.27 -8.82
N LEU A 631 -36.80 8.17 -9.40
CA LEU A 631 -37.46 7.58 -10.57
C LEU A 631 -38.87 7.10 -10.15
N THR A 632 -39.83 7.39 -10.99
CA THR A 632 -41.17 6.88 -10.84
C THR A 632 -41.19 5.36 -11.07
N GLU A 633 -42.22 4.66 -10.55
CA GLU A 633 -42.33 3.21 -10.67
C GLU A 633 -42.34 2.76 -12.15
N SER A 634 -42.94 3.56 -13.04
CA SER A 634 -42.94 3.34 -14.49
C SER A 634 -41.56 3.49 -15.12
N GLU A 635 -40.70 4.42 -14.63
CA GLU A 635 -39.31 4.59 -15.08
C GLU A 635 -38.39 3.46 -14.58
N LEU A 636 -38.69 2.88 -13.42
CA LEU A 636 -38.04 1.69 -12.89
C LEU A 636 -38.37 0.43 -13.70
N GLU A 637 -39.64 0.27 -14.08
CA GLU A 637 -40.07 -0.83 -14.97
C GLU A 637 -39.46 -0.71 -16.36
N GLU A 638 -39.40 0.48 -16.93
CA GLU A 638 -38.76 0.71 -18.24
C GLU A 638 -37.26 0.39 -18.19
N ARG A 639 -36.57 0.71 -17.09
CA ARG A 639 -35.16 0.32 -16.87
C ARG A 639 -34.98 -1.18 -16.70
N ARG A 640 -35.91 -1.88 -16.00
CA ARG A 640 -35.92 -3.35 -15.89
C ARG A 640 -36.04 -3.96 -17.28
N ARG A 641 -37.04 -3.51 -18.06
CA ARG A 641 -37.25 -3.99 -19.43
C ARG A 641 -36.03 -3.77 -20.34
N LYS A 642 -35.42 -2.61 -20.31
CA LYS A 642 -34.18 -2.32 -21.07
C LYS A 642 -32.99 -3.20 -20.62
N LYS A 643 -32.92 -3.53 -19.34
CA LYS A 643 -31.88 -4.43 -18.81
C LYS A 643 -32.11 -5.89 -19.27
N GLU A 644 -33.37 -6.34 -19.30
CA GLU A 644 -33.75 -7.67 -19.78
C GLU A 644 -33.54 -7.81 -21.29
N GLU A 645 -33.91 -6.79 -22.09
CA GLU A 645 -33.65 -6.75 -23.52
C GLU A 645 -32.14 -6.76 -23.85
N SER A 646 -31.33 -6.05 -23.06
CA SER A 646 -29.88 -6.05 -23.19
C SER A 646 -29.26 -7.39 -22.81
N SER A 647 -29.80 -8.06 -21.79
CA SER A 647 -29.39 -9.40 -21.35
C SER A 647 -29.74 -10.45 -22.42
N ALA A 648 -30.96 -10.40 -22.97
CA ALA A 648 -31.39 -11.27 -24.05
C ALA A 648 -30.58 -11.09 -25.34
N LYS A 649 -30.22 -9.85 -25.68
CA LYS A 649 -29.28 -9.57 -26.79
C LYS A 649 -27.90 -10.19 -26.58
N ARG A 650 -27.34 -10.08 -25.36
CA ARG A 650 -26.05 -10.69 -25.03
C ARG A 650 -26.11 -12.21 -25.09
N ALA A 651 -27.20 -12.83 -24.62
CA ALA A 651 -27.40 -14.28 -24.70
C ALA A 651 -27.45 -14.76 -26.14
N ARG A 652 -28.17 -14.08 -27.04
CA ARG A 652 -28.21 -14.42 -28.49
C ARG A 652 -26.85 -14.33 -29.16
N VAL A 653 -26.06 -13.30 -28.87
CA VAL A 653 -24.68 -13.14 -29.41
C VAL A 653 -23.75 -14.23 -28.88
N LEU A 654 -23.95 -14.68 -27.67
CA LEU A 654 -23.17 -15.78 -27.09
C LEU A 654 -23.52 -17.14 -27.75
N GLU A 655 -24.78 -17.33 -28.03
CA GLU A 655 -25.27 -18.54 -28.73
C GLU A 655 -24.82 -18.60 -30.19
N GLU A 656 -24.86 -17.47 -30.91
CA GLU A 656 -24.29 -17.37 -32.26
C GLU A 656 -22.76 -17.64 -32.28
N LYS A 657 -22.03 -17.12 -31.28
CA LYS A 657 -20.60 -17.40 -31.15
C LYS A 657 -20.30 -18.86 -30.81
N LYS A 658 -21.18 -19.52 -30.05
CA LYS A 658 -21.08 -20.98 -29.80
C LYS A 658 -21.30 -21.78 -31.09
N LYS A 659 -22.36 -21.47 -31.84
CA LYS A 659 -22.62 -22.09 -33.13
C LYS A 659 -21.47 -21.92 -34.15
N GLN A 660 -20.93 -20.70 -34.25
CA GLN A 660 -19.77 -20.45 -35.12
C GLN A 660 -18.53 -21.23 -34.70
N ARG A 661 -18.30 -21.45 -33.41
CA ARG A 661 -17.20 -22.29 -32.92
C ARG A 661 -17.42 -23.79 -33.19
N GLU A 662 -18.63 -24.27 -33.15
CA GLU A 662 -19.00 -25.64 -33.50
C GLU A 662 -18.86 -25.89 -34.99
N ASP A 663 -19.33 -24.94 -35.83
CA ASP A 663 -19.17 -25.00 -37.28
C ASP A 663 -17.68 -24.98 -37.74
N GLN A 664 -16.84 -24.17 -37.03
CA GLN A 664 -15.38 -24.19 -37.28
C GLN A 664 -14.71 -25.47 -36.82
N LYS A 665 -15.20 -26.16 -35.80
CA LYS A 665 -14.73 -27.47 -35.39
C LYS A 665 -15.14 -28.56 -36.38
N TYR A 666 -16.33 -28.47 -36.97
CA TYR A 666 -16.78 -29.41 -38.02
C TYR A 666 -16.03 -29.22 -39.34
N LYS A 667 -15.62 -27.99 -39.68
CA LYS A 667 -14.80 -27.74 -40.89
C LYS A 667 -13.31 -28.09 -40.73
N LYS A 668 -12.85 -28.38 -39.51
CA LYS A 668 -11.46 -28.81 -39.23
C LYS A 668 -11.32 -30.35 -39.00
N LYS A 669 -12.42 -31.07 -38.96
CA LYS A 669 -12.47 -32.52 -39.09
C LYS A 669 -12.76 -32.88 -40.56
#